data_7491c1ac1299249867be29c4d0d649d1
#
_entry.id   7491c1ac1299249867be29c4d0d649d1
#
_cell.length_a   1.000
_cell.length_b   1.000
_cell.length_c   1.000
_cell.angle_alpha   90.00
_cell.angle_beta   90.00
_cell.angle_gamma   90.00
#
_symmetry.space_group_name_H-M   'P 1'
#
loop_
_entity.id
_entity.type
_entity.pdbx_description
1 polymer ?
#
loop_
_entity_poly.entity_id
_entity_poly.type
_entity_poly.pdbx_seq_one_letter_code
_entity_poly.pdbx_strand_id
1 'polypeptide(L)'
;MIQEIEDDAGPPKTLDLTEIEATLRRLLLDVASYIDQLPSEEGEDHIPLPAELANEPIILRFTGGWVRDKLLGVPSHDIDVAINKMTGLQFGMKLKEYLEIPGNPEKYGLEGVATTEKQSAKAGTTDKSKTVGGLHKIEANPEKSKHLETVTTRILGLDIDLVNLRKETYTDESRNPQMEFGTPEEDALRRDATVNAMFYNINTQQIEDFTKQGFEDMAKRIIRTPLEPYQTFKDDPLRVLRLIRFASRLDYTIDSEALEAMSNSDIKDALRKKISRERVGVELEKALRGPDPHEAMRLVYDLGLYFTIFSDPTMDDAKHYKPDTEGTSSLINELESLLASGSDLPELLVRDADERYIAWMLTAIIPYRDTPHPESVEMNRKAPPPVPTGVAREGIKATNKICDVITSSVRNLNEITKFVEGVDVQKRRAQKVPGQEDFTARDTLGMAVRRWGPTWRSQVMYALLVELVEQPDNTDGKTPAELIFYQRTNAPSVIERKYTAFTTHLRDLGILDTYSLKPLLDGKTLAKALSTPPGPWMKDALDVVMAWQLRNPDVKDPAGAIEEVKKHGELTSALASHFLKLTIRPLFAKAKPDNVTEQGRKKTAASLPAKMTSENSDERVVKPWKSEKDAYALALLKWIVDSSLDEFSTERLWPLLVPPILTLVDDWETKHKRLGADLLHSLLRATPPSLLSRTGLGSVFEEALMPCLTYLPSLTPEPDSVAILSTAYPALFTLTRNRFPSPSSLISTSSSSPSTTADSNRHARVKALDTILRKGILHAYAHSNGQYPTITNILFLNMASLLNELGIDSVKHLQHLLPMLSEALIQATKTKQKDLIVSTLRALQAVVYNAWPRLFGHRLEVMKGLTVSWLYLEERGAGNDADHGEVQELMVETARVLHAAMGEEDLLVDEYKLLIEADGRLAGLLGGVMEME
;
A
#
# COMPACT_ATOMS: atom_id res chain seq x y z
N MET A 1 48.79 3.00 -6.39
CA MET A 1 50.25 2.87 -6.41
C MET A 1 50.72 3.50 -5.13
N ILE A 2 50.81 2.72 -4.05
CA ILE A 2 51.29 3.18 -2.72
C ILE A 2 52.80 3.08 -2.79
N GLN A 3 53.48 4.23 -2.74
CA GLN A 3 54.94 4.21 -2.51
C GLN A 3 55.20 3.61 -1.13
N GLU A 4 55.92 2.50 -1.09
CA GLU A 4 56.51 1.98 0.16
C GLU A 4 57.40 3.08 0.72
N ILE A 5 56.99 3.63 1.87
CA ILE A 5 57.80 4.59 2.64
C ILE A 5 58.94 3.77 3.24
N GLU A 6 60.17 4.04 2.83
CA GLU A 6 61.40 3.49 3.39
C GLU A 6 61.42 3.72 4.90
N ASP A 7 61.65 2.68 5.66
CA ASP A 7 61.52 2.55 7.14
C ASP A 7 62.53 3.38 7.99
N ASP A 8 63.20 4.41 7.46
CA ASP A 8 64.23 5.14 8.20
C ASP A 8 64.14 6.69 8.15
N ALA A 9 63.12 7.26 7.57
CA ALA A 9 62.83 8.70 7.63
C ALA A 9 61.74 8.97 8.63
N GLY A 10 62.05 9.66 9.75
CA GLY A 10 61.04 10.09 10.71
C GLY A 10 59.85 10.83 10.05
N PRO A 11 58.71 11.05 10.77
CA PRO A 11 57.50 11.57 10.18
C PRO A 11 57.75 12.85 9.39
N PRO A 12 57.07 13.10 8.26
CA PRO A 12 57.30 14.26 7.40
C PRO A 12 57.04 15.55 8.24
N LYS A 13 57.99 16.44 8.25
CA LYS A 13 57.89 17.67 9.03
C LYS A 13 57.18 18.82 8.27
N THR A 14 57.05 18.71 6.94
CA THR A 14 56.51 19.76 6.06
C THR A 14 55.54 19.13 5.05
N LEU A 15 54.65 19.99 4.50
CA LEU A 15 53.72 19.62 3.41
C LEU A 15 54.00 20.40 2.15
N ASP A 16 53.87 19.75 0.99
CA ASP A 16 53.90 20.41 -0.31
C ASP A 16 52.56 21.08 -0.60
N LEU A 17 52.54 22.41 -0.61
CA LEU A 17 51.37 23.21 -0.92
C LEU A 17 51.27 23.36 -2.47
N THR A 18 50.06 23.26 -2.98
CA THR A 18 49.77 23.69 -4.35
C THR A 18 50.00 25.21 -4.49
N GLU A 19 50.09 25.71 -5.72
CA GLU A 19 50.31 27.15 -6.01
C GLU A 19 49.15 27.99 -5.41
N ILE A 20 47.92 27.47 -5.48
CA ILE A 20 46.74 28.13 -4.89
C ILE A 20 46.81 28.14 -3.34
N GLU A 21 47.19 27.05 -2.70
CA GLU A 21 47.30 26.95 -1.25
C GLU A 21 48.47 27.81 -0.72
N ALA A 22 49.58 27.87 -1.48
CA ALA A 22 50.70 28.75 -1.18
C ALA A 22 50.33 30.26 -1.30
N THR A 23 49.50 30.59 -2.26
CA THR A 23 48.94 31.96 -2.42
C THR A 23 47.97 32.29 -1.27
N LEU A 24 47.09 31.34 -0.91
CA LEU A 24 46.21 31.49 0.27
C LEU A 24 47.02 31.68 1.56
N ARG A 25 48.05 30.85 1.79
CA ARG A 25 48.95 30.99 2.93
C ARG A 25 49.54 32.39 2.97
N ARG A 26 50.08 32.92 1.88
CA ARG A 26 50.66 34.25 1.80
C ARG A 26 49.64 35.33 2.17
N LEU A 27 48.42 35.26 1.62
CA LEU A 27 47.34 36.19 1.93
C LEU A 27 47.00 36.16 3.44
N LEU A 28 46.82 34.99 4.01
CA LEU A 28 46.46 34.84 5.43
C LEU A 28 47.56 35.38 6.36
N LEU A 29 48.83 35.16 6.03
CA LEU A 29 49.96 35.70 6.81
C LEU A 29 50.09 37.24 6.70
N ASP A 30 49.85 37.79 5.51
CA ASP A 30 49.84 39.26 5.30
C ASP A 30 48.71 39.91 6.09
N VAL A 31 47.52 39.27 6.17
CA VAL A 31 46.39 39.71 7.00
C VAL A 31 46.74 39.63 8.51
N ALA A 32 47.34 38.51 8.95
CA ALA A 32 47.80 38.37 10.32
C ALA A 32 48.81 39.49 10.72
N SER A 33 49.77 39.76 9.87
CA SER A 33 50.77 40.87 10.08
C SER A 33 50.11 42.23 10.07
N TYR A 34 49.10 42.44 9.23
CA TYR A 34 48.31 43.68 9.23
C TYR A 34 47.59 43.89 10.56
N ILE A 35 46.94 42.82 11.10
CA ILE A 35 46.23 42.88 12.39
C ILE A 35 47.20 43.16 13.55
N ASP A 36 48.34 42.47 13.60
CA ASP A 36 49.36 42.65 14.69
C ASP A 36 49.99 44.09 14.70
N GLN A 37 49.86 44.85 13.62
CA GLN A 37 50.28 46.26 13.54
C GLN A 37 49.19 47.26 13.94
N LEU A 38 47.90 46.82 14.07
CA LEU A 38 46.83 47.70 14.47
C LEU A 38 46.88 47.96 15.98
N PRO A 39 46.49 49.17 16.46
CA PRO A 39 46.33 49.42 17.89
C PRO A 39 45.28 48.47 18.48
N SER A 40 45.49 48.03 19.71
CA SER A 40 44.50 47.17 20.45
C SER A 40 43.20 47.95 20.60
N GLU A 41 42.15 47.57 19.91
CA GLU A 41 40.80 48.10 20.09
C GLU A 41 40.16 47.40 21.31
N GLU A 42 39.91 48.15 22.42
CA GLU A 42 39.07 47.70 23.53
C GLU A 42 37.59 47.76 23.08
N GLY A 43 37.02 46.65 22.61
CA GLY A 43 35.60 46.53 22.26
C GLY A 43 34.79 45.82 23.34
N GLU A 44 33.50 46.15 23.49
CA GLU A 44 32.57 45.61 24.51
C GLU A 44 32.32 44.10 24.42
N ASP A 45 32.76 43.39 23.35
CA ASP A 45 32.57 41.96 23.11
C ASP A 45 33.86 41.13 23.35
N HIS A 46 34.66 41.48 24.33
CA HIS A 46 35.91 40.75 24.64
C HIS A 46 35.58 39.40 25.32
N ILE A 47 35.81 38.29 24.62
CA ILE A 47 36.01 36.97 25.24
C ILE A 47 37.35 37.06 26.00
N PRO A 48 37.39 36.76 27.30
CA PRO A 48 38.64 36.87 28.07
C PRO A 48 39.71 35.94 27.50
N LEU A 49 40.82 36.50 27.02
CA LEU A 49 41.98 35.74 26.56
C LEU A 49 42.80 35.30 27.77
N PRO A 50 43.25 34.03 27.79
CA PRO A 50 44.29 33.63 28.76
C PRO A 50 45.50 34.56 28.67
N ALA A 51 46.07 34.95 29.83
CA ALA A 51 47.16 35.91 29.91
C ALA A 51 48.39 35.50 29.05
N GLU A 52 48.57 34.23 28.84
CA GLU A 52 49.62 33.62 28.02
C GLU A 52 49.45 33.94 26.52
N LEU A 53 48.19 33.95 26.01
CA LEU A 53 47.88 34.19 24.60
C LEU A 53 47.83 35.69 24.25
N ALA A 54 47.60 36.56 25.23
CA ALA A 54 47.40 38.00 25.00
C ALA A 54 48.62 38.68 24.33
N ASN A 55 49.84 38.24 24.63
CA ASN A 55 51.10 38.81 24.13
C ASN A 55 51.71 38.06 22.93
N GLU A 56 51.09 36.98 22.45
CA GLU A 56 51.60 36.24 21.30
C GLU A 56 51.19 36.93 19.97
N PRO A 57 52.00 36.82 18.91
CA PRO A 57 51.56 37.21 17.57
C PRO A 57 50.38 36.30 17.09
N ILE A 58 49.67 36.71 16.05
CA ILE A 58 48.70 35.85 15.42
C ILE A 58 49.40 34.68 14.74
N ILE A 59 49.06 33.47 15.19
CA ILE A 59 49.55 32.22 14.61
C ILE A 59 48.35 31.49 13.97
N LEU A 60 48.51 31.18 12.70
CA LEU A 60 47.48 30.50 11.93
C LEU A 60 47.90 29.06 11.61
N ARG A 61 46.88 28.15 11.63
CA ARG A 61 47.11 26.71 11.36
C ARG A 61 46.05 26.17 10.47
N PHE A 62 46.44 25.50 9.39
CA PHE A 62 45.49 24.61 8.70
C PHE A 62 45.32 23.37 9.56
N THR A 63 44.08 22.82 9.60
CA THR A 63 43.77 21.76 10.59
C THR A 63 42.74 20.78 10.07
N GLY A 64 42.49 19.75 10.86
CA GLY A 64 41.40 18.81 10.56
C GLY A 64 41.68 17.84 9.42
N GLY A 65 40.62 17.54 8.68
CA GLY A 65 40.70 16.60 7.57
C GLY A 65 41.63 16.97 6.45
N TRP A 66 41.89 18.28 6.25
CA TRP A 66 42.79 18.75 5.20
C TRP A 66 44.25 18.28 5.44
N VAL A 67 44.76 18.35 6.67
CA VAL A 67 46.12 17.90 6.99
C VAL A 67 46.28 16.41 6.73
N ARG A 68 45.31 15.61 7.20
CA ARG A 68 45.31 14.16 6.95
C ARG A 68 45.23 13.86 5.45
N ASP A 69 44.31 14.47 4.70
CA ASP A 69 44.09 14.20 3.28
C ASP A 69 45.34 14.58 2.46
N LYS A 70 46.02 15.71 2.82
CA LYS A 70 47.31 16.11 2.26
C LYS A 70 48.40 15.06 2.49
N LEU A 71 48.53 14.55 3.72
CA LEU A 71 49.51 13.50 4.05
C LEU A 71 49.23 12.20 3.30
N LEU A 72 47.97 11.90 3.00
CA LEU A 72 47.55 10.74 2.21
C LEU A 72 47.63 10.98 0.69
N GLY A 73 48.03 12.20 0.22
CA GLY A 73 48.06 12.54 -1.20
C GLY A 73 46.68 12.71 -1.85
N VAL A 74 45.64 12.91 -1.04
CA VAL A 74 44.25 13.08 -1.50
C VAL A 74 43.94 14.58 -1.63
N PRO A 75 43.44 15.06 -2.78
CA PRO A 75 43.02 16.46 -2.95
C PRO A 75 41.89 16.83 -1.99
N SER A 76 42.02 17.97 -1.29
CA SER A 76 40.98 18.55 -0.43
C SER A 76 40.79 20.02 -0.79
N HIS A 77 39.54 20.47 -0.93
CA HIS A 77 39.16 21.86 -1.22
C HIS A 77 38.57 22.58 -0.01
N ASP A 78 38.43 21.92 1.10
CA ASP A 78 37.80 22.40 2.34
C ASP A 78 38.92 22.55 3.39
N ILE A 79 39.21 23.79 3.82
CA ILE A 79 40.33 24.11 4.67
C ILE A 79 39.84 24.81 5.95
N ASP A 80 39.98 24.14 7.07
CA ASP A 80 39.80 24.74 8.39
C ASP A 80 41.06 25.57 8.77
N VAL A 81 40.91 26.87 9.04
CA VAL A 81 41.97 27.76 9.49
C VAL A 81 41.77 28.09 10.95
N ALA A 82 42.58 27.49 11.81
CA ALA A 82 42.55 27.75 13.26
C ALA A 82 43.39 28.96 13.63
N ILE A 83 42.83 29.86 14.46
CA ILE A 83 43.38 31.13 14.88
C ILE A 83 43.59 31.11 16.41
N ASN A 84 44.76 31.52 16.92
CA ASN A 84 45.09 31.36 18.32
C ASN A 84 44.38 32.36 19.28
N LYS A 85 44.24 33.61 18.92
CA LYS A 85 43.79 34.66 19.87
C LYS A 85 42.58 35.50 19.44
N MET A 86 41.87 35.11 18.40
CA MET A 86 40.68 35.84 17.98
C MET A 86 39.65 34.88 17.35
N THR A 87 38.40 35.32 17.29
CA THR A 87 37.35 34.55 16.66
C THR A 87 37.47 34.53 15.12
N GLY A 88 36.92 33.48 14.48
CA GLY A 88 36.88 33.42 13.05
C GLY A 88 36.17 34.63 12.41
N LEU A 89 35.13 35.19 13.08
CA LEU A 89 34.43 36.40 12.64
C LEU A 89 35.33 37.64 12.68
N GLN A 90 36.04 37.86 13.80
CA GLN A 90 36.95 39.00 13.93
C GLN A 90 38.04 38.97 12.86
N PHE A 91 38.66 37.78 12.66
CA PHE A 91 39.66 37.62 11.62
C PHE A 91 39.08 37.81 10.22
N GLY A 92 37.89 37.23 9.93
CA GLY A 92 37.18 37.39 8.66
C GLY A 92 36.84 38.87 8.34
N MET A 93 36.45 39.66 9.33
CA MET A 93 36.20 41.09 9.14
C MET A 93 37.50 41.84 8.82
N LYS A 94 38.59 41.56 9.49
CA LYS A 94 39.91 42.15 9.22
C LYS A 94 40.49 41.70 7.89
N LEU A 95 40.27 40.46 7.46
CA LEU A 95 40.58 39.95 6.12
C LEU A 95 39.83 40.73 5.06
N LYS A 96 38.54 41.03 5.26
CA LYS A 96 37.77 41.86 4.33
C LYS A 96 38.30 43.29 4.28
N GLU A 97 38.54 43.91 5.46
CA GLU A 97 39.14 45.24 5.56
C GLU A 97 40.48 45.33 4.81
N TYR A 98 41.37 44.35 4.98
CA TYR A 98 42.63 44.26 4.28
C TYR A 98 42.50 44.18 2.74
N LEU A 99 41.53 43.39 2.28
CA LEU A 99 41.24 43.24 0.84
C LEU A 99 40.51 44.45 0.21
N GLU A 100 39.89 45.31 1.03
CA GLU A 100 39.30 46.58 0.56
C GLU A 100 40.35 47.68 0.34
N ILE A 101 41.60 47.49 0.83
CA ILE A 101 42.72 48.41 0.58
C ILE A 101 43.19 48.29 -0.90
N PRO A 102 43.20 49.35 -1.69
CA PRO A 102 43.61 49.33 -3.11
C PRO A 102 44.99 48.72 -3.31
N GLY A 103 45.12 47.81 -4.26
CA GLY A 103 46.36 47.10 -4.58
C GLY A 103 46.58 45.79 -3.80
N ASN A 104 45.82 45.51 -2.71
CA ASN A 104 45.99 44.28 -1.93
C ASN A 104 45.36 43.08 -2.66
N PRO A 105 44.14 43.12 -3.22
CA PRO A 105 43.59 42.01 -3.99
C PRO A 105 44.48 41.54 -5.15
N GLU A 106 45.04 42.50 -5.91
CA GLU A 106 45.87 42.25 -7.11
C GLU A 106 47.13 41.46 -6.77
N LYS A 107 47.69 41.61 -5.53
CA LYS A 107 48.86 40.82 -5.04
C LYS A 107 48.62 39.30 -5.08
N TYR A 108 47.38 38.86 -5.02
CA TYR A 108 46.96 37.45 -4.94
C TYR A 108 46.18 37.01 -6.17
N GLY A 109 46.07 37.88 -7.19
CA GLY A 109 45.33 37.61 -8.43
C GLY A 109 43.80 37.66 -8.22
N LEU A 110 43.33 38.40 -7.18
CA LEU A 110 41.92 38.57 -6.89
C LEU A 110 41.34 39.82 -7.57
N GLU A 111 40.15 39.76 -8.10
CA GLU A 111 39.45 40.85 -8.84
C GLU A 111 38.55 41.73 -7.91
N GLY A 112 38.59 41.51 -6.58
CA GLY A 112 37.82 42.25 -5.59
C GLY A 112 36.87 41.41 -4.73
N VAL A 113 36.18 42.06 -3.78
CA VAL A 113 35.22 41.43 -2.89
C VAL A 113 33.80 41.51 -3.48
N ALA A 114 33.10 40.42 -3.65
CA ALA A 114 31.71 40.38 -4.08
C ALA A 114 30.76 40.99 -3.05
N THR A 115 30.12 42.11 -3.39
CA THR A 115 29.29 42.90 -2.44
C THR A 115 27.88 42.40 -2.23
N THR A 116 27.34 41.47 -3.04
CA THR A 116 26.04 40.80 -2.85
C THR A 116 25.85 39.55 -3.70
N GLU A 117 25.15 38.52 -3.16
CA GLU A 117 24.79 37.27 -3.86
C GLU A 117 23.99 37.45 -5.15
N LYS A 118 23.33 38.60 -5.34
CA LYS A 118 22.53 38.87 -6.55
C LYS A 118 23.37 39.28 -7.76
N GLN A 119 24.62 39.63 -7.63
CA GLN A 119 25.49 40.01 -8.74
C GLN A 119 26.22 38.81 -9.34
N SER A 120 26.44 37.72 -8.57
CA SER A 120 27.10 36.50 -9.07
C SER A 120 26.22 35.70 -10.05
N ALA A 121 24.91 35.88 -10.02
CA ALA A 121 23.96 35.16 -10.88
C ALA A 121 23.75 35.80 -12.27
N LYS A 122 24.21 37.02 -12.51
CA LYS A 122 24.05 37.75 -13.79
C LYS A 122 25.29 37.87 -14.66
N ALA A 123 26.45 37.59 -14.11
CA ALA A 123 27.71 37.60 -14.88
C ALA A 123 28.05 36.17 -15.36
N GLY A 124 27.48 35.76 -16.47
CA GLY A 124 27.98 34.60 -17.22
C GLY A 124 29.36 34.91 -17.79
N THR A 125 30.46 34.41 -17.18
CA THR A 125 31.85 34.34 -17.63
C THR A 125 32.90 34.95 -16.70
N THR A 126 32.69 35.14 -15.43
CA THR A 126 33.80 35.40 -14.49
C THR A 126 34.33 34.08 -13.89
N ASP A 127 35.63 33.85 -14.04
CA ASP A 127 36.31 32.72 -13.42
C ASP A 127 36.15 32.78 -11.90
N LYS A 128 35.38 31.84 -11.32
CA LYS A 128 35.07 31.78 -9.89
C LYS A 128 36.32 31.68 -8.99
N SER A 129 37.48 31.34 -9.56
CA SER A 129 38.77 31.29 -8.87
C SER A 129 39.36 32.67 -8.53
N LYS A 130 38.86 33.75 -9.12
CA LYS A 130 39.40 35.10 -8.96
C LYS A 130 38.58 36.03 -8.07
N THR A 131 37.50 35.53 -7.48
CA THR A 131 36.63 36.32 -6.63
C THR A 131 36.67 35.81 -5.18
N VAL A 132 36.56 36.71 -4.22
CA VAL A 132 36.34 36.37 -2.82
C VAL A 132 34.82 36.29 -2.59
N GLY A 133 34.33 35.15 -2.09
CA GLY A 133 32.95 34.98 -1.65
C GLY A 133 32.61 35.88 -0.46
N GLY A 134 31.34 36.28 -0.32
CA GLY A 134 30.86 36.96 0.88
C GLY A 134 31.17 36.17 2.14
N LEU A 135 31.41 36.86 3.25
CA LEU A 135 31.56 36.23 4.56
C LEU A 135 30.17 35.72 5.01
N HIS A 136 30.00 34.45 5.06
CA HIS A 136 28.77 33.82 5.59
C HIS A 136 29.00 33.44 7.06
N LYS A 137 28.40 34.21 7.98
CA LYS A 137 28.34 33.84 9.38
C LYS A 137 27.35 32.69 9.52
N ILE A 138 27.81 31.51 9.91
CA ILE A 138 26.95 30.47 10.41
C ILE A 138 26.55 30.85 11.82
N GLU A 139 25.37 31.47 11.97
CA GLU A 139 24.84 31.82 13.29
C GLU A 139 24.63 30.54 14.09
N ALA A 140 25.43 30.38 15.11
CA ALA A 140 25.12 29.43 16.18
C ALA A 140 23.77 29.86 16.80
N ASN A 141 22.86 28.91 17.04
CA ASN A 141 21.57 29.18 17.68
C ASN A 141 21.79 29.93 18.98
N PRO A 142 21.34 31.21 19.14
CA PRO A 142 21.71 32.10 20.26
C PRO A 142 21.32 31.55 21.63
N GLU A 143 20.36 30.62 21.68
CA GLU A 143 19.89 29.99 22.93
C GLU A 143 20.75 28.80 23.37
N LYS A 144 21.62 28.25 22.50
CA LYS A 144 22.31 26.96 22.75
C LYS A 144 23.83 27.01 22.70
N SER A 145 24.47 28.01 22.08
CA SER A 145 25.93 28.17 22.12
C SER A 145 26.33 29.60 21.71
N LYS A 146 26.53 30.47 22.70
CA LYS A 146 26.89 31.89 22.47
C LYS A 146 28.24 32.11 21.79
N HIS A 147 29.08 31.08 21.61
CA HIS A 147 30.51 31.27 21.28
C HIS A 147 31.04 30.35 20.15
N LEU A 148 30.17 29.65 19.37
CA LEU A 148 30.60 28.88 18.23
C LEU A 148 30.46 29.71 16.95
N GLU A 149 31.32 30.70 16.74
CA GLU A 149 31.34 31.48 15.52
C GLU A 149 32.35 30.89 14.52
N THR A 150 31.90 29.96 13.67
CA THR A 150 32.64 29.58 12.45
C THR A 150 32.21 30.50 11.32
N VAL A 151 33.15 31.06 10.62
CA VAL A 151 32.87 31.89 9.45
C VAL A 151 33.37 31.15 8.21
N THR A 152 32.48 30.80 7.36
CA THR A 152 32.78 30.18 6.04
C THR A 152 32.93 31.25 4.98
N THR A 153 33.96 31.17 4.18
CA THR A 153 34.21 32.04 3.03
C THR A 153 34.83 31.24 1.89
N ARG A 154 34.77 31.78 0.67
CA ARG A 154 35.40 31.15 -0.47
C ARG A 154 36.44 32.05 -1.06
N ILE A 155 37.70 31.59 -1.08
CA ILE A 155 38.87 32.37 -1.56
C ILE A 155 39.68 31.53 -2.53
N LEU A 156 40.02 32.05 -3.69
CA LEU A 156 40.79 31.34 -4.74
C LEU A 156 40.17 30.00 -5.18
N GLY A 157 38.86 29.87 -5.05
CA GLY A 157 38.14 28.64 -5.36
C GLY A 157 38.11 27.59 -4.26
N LEU A 158 38.79 27.83 -3.12
CA LEU A 158 38.81 26.99 -1.94
C LEU A 158 37.71 27.42 -0.96
N ASP A 159 37.01 26.45 -0.34
CA ASP A 159 36.10 26.71 0.76
C ASP A 159 36.91 26.76 2.09
N ILE A 160 36.76 27.86 2.82
CA ILE A 160 37.62 28.15 3.98
C ILE A 160 36.75 28.39 5.20
N ASP A 161 36.98 27.62 6.24
CA ASP A 161 36.34 27.77 7.53
C ASP A 161 37.35 28.43 8.53
N LEU A 162 37.04 29.67 8.94
CA LEU A 162 37.80 30.41 9.94
C LEU A 162 37.27 30.04 11.33
N VAL A 163 38.12 29.44 12.16
CA VAL A 163 37.77 28.94 13.49
C VAL A 163 38.81 29.41 14.54
N ASN A 164 38.42 29.60 15.77
CA ASN A 164 39.37 29.83 16.85
C ASN A 164 39.85 28.51 17.46
N LEU A 165 41.06 28.46 17.98
CA LEU A 165 41.51 27.43 18.90
C LEU A 165 40.71 27.52 20.19
N ARG A 166 40.19 26.37 20.67
CA ARG A 166 39.25 26.37 21.79
C ARG A 166 39.49 25.18 22.73
N LYS A 167 39.20 25.47 24.01
CA LYS A 167 39.03 24.50 25.07
C LYS A 167 37.53 24.28 25.29
N GLU A 168 37.13 23.02 25.43
CA GLU A 168 35.74 22.65 25.70
C GLU A 168 35.66 22.04 27.11
N THR A 169 34.73 22.56 27.94
CA THR A 169 34.45 21.99 29.27
C THR A 169 32.99 21.53 29.25
N TYR A 170 32.78 20.25 29.46
CA TYR A 170 31.46 19.62 29.47
C TYR A 170 30.91 19.55 30.91
N THR A 171 29.60 19.73 31.05
CA THR A 171 28.88 19.53 32.32
C THR A 171 27.95 18.31 32.17
N ASP A 172 27.72 17.58 33.26
CA ASP A 172 26.91 16.34 33.22
C ASP A 172 25.47 16.54 32.71
N GLU A 173 24.91 17.73 32.81
CA GLU A 173 23.54 18.07 32.47
C GLU A 173 23.39 18.63 31.03
N SER A 174 24.48 19.06 30.38
CA SER A 174 24.43 19.72 29.08
C SER A 174 25.43 19.13 28.09
N ARG A 175 24.97 18.79 26.89
CA ARG A 175 25.82 18.42 25.75
C ARG A 175 26.56 19.61 25.12
N ASN A 176 26.21 20.82 25.49
CA ASN A 176 26.83 22.03 24.95
C ASN A 176 27.99 22.41 25.87
N PRO A 177 29.24 22.26 25.40
CA PRO A 177 30.38 22.62 26.19
C PRO A 177 30.40 24.14 26.45
N GLN A 178 30.92 24.53 27.59
CA GLN A 178 31.41 25.91 27.79
C GLN A 178 32.71 26.04 27.00
N MET A 179 32.80 27.08 26.19
CA MET A 179 33.90 27.27 25.26
C MET A 179 34.73 28.46 25.66
N GLU A 180 36.01 28.24 25.76
CA GLU A 180 37.02 29.24 26.03
C GLU A 180 38.11 29.19 24.94
N PHE A 181 38.89 30.26 24.78
CA PHE A 181 40.11 30.21 24.00
C PHE A 181 41.06 29.16 24.58
N GLY A 182 41.58 28.27 23.75
CA GLY A 182 42.47 27.20 24.14
C GLY A 182 43.79 27.24 23.40
N THR A 183 44.74 26.48 23.93
CA THR A 183 46.01 26.19 23.26
C THR A 183 45.83 25.21 22.08
N PRO A 184 46.77 25.11 21.14
CA PRO A 184 46.71 24.09 20.09
C PRO A 184 46.62 22.64 20.61
N GLU A 185 47.25 22.35 21.75
CA GLU A 185 47.19 21.06 22.43
C GLU A 185 45.79 20.79 22.97
N GLU A 186 45.17 21.73 23.66
CA GLU A 186 43.81 21.59 24.16
C GLU A 186 42.79 21.41 23.01
N ASP A 187 43.00 22.10 21.87
CA ASP A 187 42.16 21.93 20.67
C ASP A 187 42.38 20.58 20.00
N ALA A 188 43.60 20.05 19.97
CA ALA A 188 43.92 18.73 19.45
C ALA A 188 43.25 17.63 20.28
N LEU A 189 43.35 17.71 21.61
CA LEU A 189 42.88 16.69 22.54
C LEU A 189 41.33 16.58 22.58
N ARG A 190 40.59 17.67 22.31
CA ARG A 190 39.11 17.63 22.26
C ARG A 190 38.53 17.06 20.95
N ARG A 191 39.38 16.80 19.94
CA ARG A 191 38.92 16.28 18.64
C ARG A 191 38.45 14.83 18.72
N ASP A 192 37.79 14.39 17.66
CA ASP A 192 37.18 13.06 17.58
C ASP A 192 38.21 11.93 17.26
N ALA A 193 39.23 12.21 16.46
CA ALA A 193 40.25 11.24 16.09
C ALA A 193 41.63 11.85 16.00
N THR A 194 42.69 11.13 16.44
CA THR A 194 44.10 11.55 16.39
C THR A 194 44.53 11.93 15.00
N VAL A 195 44.11 11.16 13.95
CA VAL A 195 44.44 11.42 12.55
C VAL A 195 43.81 12.73 12.01
N ASN A 196 42.82 13.30 12.69
CA ASN A 196 42.21 14.58 12.40
C ASN A 196 42.66 15.70 13.36
N ALA A 197 43.54 15.39 14.31
CA ALA A 197 43.97 16.33 15.36
C ALA A 197 45.32 17.00 15.04
N MET A 198 45.93 16.69 13.91
CA MET A 198 47.17 17.33 13.46
C MET A 198 46.89 18.71 12.85
N PHE A 199 47.89 19.59 12.98
CA PHE A 199 47.92 20.94 12.46
C PHE A 199 49.07 21.13 11.49
N TYR A 200 48.87 21.95 10.48
CA TYR A 200 49.94 22.53 9.69
C TYR A 200 50.08 24.01 10.02
N ASN A 201 51.10 24.35 10.76
CA ASN A 201 51.42 25.74 11.14
C ASN A 201 51.91 26.50 9.93
N ILE A 202 51.08 27.44 9.40
CA ILE A 202 51.40 28.17 8.17
C ILE A 202 52.47 29.23 8.36
N ASN A 203 52.80 29.63 9.58
CA ASN A 203 53.87 30.54 9.91
C ASN A 203 55.24 29.82 9.81
N THR A 204 55.40 28.65 10.44
CA THR A 204 56.62 27.88 10.47
C THR A 204 56.73 26.85 9.33
N GLN A 205 55.66 26.58 8.64
CA GLN A 205 55.52 25.52 7.61
C GLN A 205 55.82 24.12 8.12
N GLN A 206 55.50 23.86 9.39
CA GLN A 206 55.71 22.57 10.02
C GLN A 206 54.37 21.93 10.43
N ILE A 207 54.37 20.60 10.43
CA ILE A 207 53.26 19.82 10.97
C ILE A 207 53.45 19.67 12.48
N GLU A 208 52.39 19.93 13.21
CA GLU A 208 52.34 19.82 14.65
C GLU A 208 51.39 18.72 15.06
N ASP A 209 51.87 17.70 15.77
CA ASP A 209 51.05 16.58 16.31
C ASP A 209 51.09 16.63 17.83
N PHE A 210 50.15 17.34 18.45
CA PHE A 210 50.05 17.52 19.91
C PHE A 210 49.52 16.25 20.61
N THR A 211 48.87 15.34 19.88
CA THR A 211 48.43 14.04 20.42
C THR A 211 49.60 13.05 20.55
N LYS A 212 50.68 13.26 19.79
CA LYS A 212 51.86 12.39 19.67
C LYS A 212 51.54 11.02 19.08
N GLN A 213 50.31 10.82 18.59
CA GLN A 213 49.81 9.54 18.05
C GLN A 213 49.32 9.67 16.61
N GLY A 214 49.02 10.89 16.10
CA GLY A 214 48.39 11.10 14.79
C GLY A 214 49.17 10.46 13.63
N PHE A 215 50.53 10.61 13.61
CA PHE A 215 51.36 9.99 12.59
C PHE A 215 51.41 8.45 12.73
N GLU A 216 51.51 7.94 13.96
CA GLU A 216 51.58 6.48 14.22
C GLU A 216 50.26 5.81 13.83
N ASP A 217 49.13 6.42 14.23
CA ASP A 217 47.80 5.91 13.89
C ASP A 217 47.54 5.95 12.38
N MET A 218 47.99 7.01 11.68
CA MET A 218 47.96 7.03 10.21
C MET A 218 48.75 5.91 9.57
N ALA A 219 49.99 5.69 10.04
CA ALA A 219 50.87 4.61 9.53
C ALA A 219 50.28 3.22 9.78
N LYS A 220 49.66 3.01 10.93
CA LYS A 220 49.00 1.76 11.32
C LYS A 220 47.58 1.64 10.79
N ARG A 221 47.03 2.65 10.16
CA ARG A 221 45.63 2.75 9.68
C ARG A 221 44.60 2.53 10.82
N ILE A 222 44.83 3.22 11.93
CA ILE A 222 43.98 3.13 13.13
C ILE A 222 43.20 4.45 13.31
N ILE A 223 41.92 4.35 13.64
CA ILE A 223 41.08 5.46 14.11
C ILE A 223 41.01 5.37 15.64
N ARG A 224 41.63 6.30 16.33
CA ARG A 224 41.73 6.37 17.79
C ARG A 224 41.28 7.74 18.27
N THR A 225 40.65 7.82 19.46
CA THR A 225 40.34 9.10 20.13
C THR A 225 41.59 9.67 20.81
N PRO A 226 41.83 11.01 20.80
CA PRO A 226 42.98 11.61 21.49
C PRO A 226 42.97 11.42 23.02
N LEU A 227 41.78 11.33 23.60
CA LEU A 227 41.56 11.10 25.02
C LEU A 227 40.85 9.75 25.24
N GLU A 228 40.62 9.40 26.50
CA GLU A 228 39.93 8.17 26.91
C GLU A 228 38.59 8.06 26.19
N PRO A 229 38.33 6.92 25.49
CA PRO A 229 37.18 6.81 24.58
C PRO A 229 35.84 6.93 25.27
N TYR A 230 35.60 6.29 26.41
CA TYR A 230 34.30 6.31 27.09
C TYR A 230 33.90 7.71 27.47
N GLN A 231 34.77 8.51 28.06
CA GLN A 231 34.48 9.89 28.41
C GLN A 231 34.29 10.76 27.16
N THR A 232 35.10 10.55 26.13
CA THR A 232 34.99 11.23 24.83
C THR A 232 33.61 11.03 24.17
N PHE A 233 33.07 9.83 24.24
CA PHE A 233 31.73 9.55 23.69
C PHE A 233 30.61 9.96 24.64
N LYS A 234 30.81 9.97 25.94
CA LYS A 234 29.85 10.48 26.90
C LYS A 234 29.65 11.99 26.74
N ASP A 235 30.70 12.72 26.43
CA ASP A 235 30.71 14.16 26.19
C ASP A 235 29.97 14.49 24.85
N ASP A 236 30.39 13.96 23.74
CA ASP A 236 29.65 14.04 22.46
C ASP A 236 29.43 12.65 21.81
N PRO A 237 28.30 12.01 22.08
CA PRO A 237 28.02 10.68 21.56
C PRO A 237 27.96 10.59 20.01
N LEU A 238 27.82 11.71 19.28
CA LEU A 238 27.88 11.71 17.83
C LEU A 238 29.23 11.28 17.28
N ARG A 239 30.30 11.43 18.07
CA ARG A 239 31.66 10.98 17.70
C ARG A 239 31.70 9.49 17.35
N VAL A 240 30.84 8.66 17.96
CA VAL A 240 30.63 7.25 17.58
C VAL A 240 30.36 7.10 16.08
N LEU A 241 29.41 7.81 15.55
CA LEU A 241 29.05 7.75 14.13
C LEU A 241 30.12 8.38 13.24
N ARG A 242 30.81 9.39 13.76
CA ARG A 242 31.91 10.05 13.04
C ARG A 242 33.12 9.12 12.90
N LEU A 243 33.46 8.34 13.93
CA LEU A 243 34.54 7.34 13.87
C LEU A 243 34.19 6.23 12.88
N ILE A 244 32.96 5.69 12.91
CA ILE A 244 32.47 4.73 11.91
C ILE A 244 32.64 5.29 10.49
N ARG A 245 32.23 6.53 10.26
CA ARG A 245 32.38 7.19 8.95
C ARG A 245 33.85 7.39 8.54
N PHE A 246 34.73 7.69 9.49
CA PHE A 246 36.17 7.84 9.18
C PHE A 246 36.79 6.48 8.87
N ALA A 247 36.48 5.44 9.63
CA ALA A 247 36.98 4.10 9.41
C ALA A 247 36.58 3.60 8.01
N SER A 248 35.28 3.69 7.67
CA SER A 248 34.77 3.28 6.37
C SER A 248 35.29 4.13 5.20
N ARG A 249 35.50 5.45 5.40
CA ARG A 249 36.01 6.34 4.36
C ARG A 249 37.47 6.10 4.05
N LEU A 250 38.30 5.81 5.09
CA LEU A 250 39.76 5.75 4.98
C LEU A 250 40.31 4.34 4.84
N ASP A 251 39.45 3.34 4.93
CA ASP A 251 39.86 1.92 5.02
C ASP A 251 40.78 1.69 6.25
N TYR A 252 40.35 2.23 7.40
CA TYR A 252 41.07 2.14 8.67
C TYR A 252 40.24 1.34 9.68
N THR A 253 40.97 0.65 10.60
CA THR A 253 40.34 -0.06 11.72
C THR A 253 40.16 0.86 12.92
N ILE A 254 39.08 0.69 13.67
CA ILE A 254 38.85 1.45 14.91
C ILE A 254 39.63 0.76 16.05
N ASP A 255 40.26 1.56 16.89
CA ASP A 255 40.99 1.09 18.07
C ASP A 255 40.11 0.24 19.00
N SER A 256 40.69 -0.80 19.63
CA SER A 256 39.91 -1.78 20.42
C SER A 256 39.21 -1.16 21.65
N GLU A 257 39.86 -0.21 22.34
CA GLU A 257 39.28 0.48 23.49
C GLU A 257 38.15 1.37 23.07
N ALA A 258 38.29 2.00 21.89
CA ALA A 258 37.21 2.80 21.30
C ALA A 258 36.01 1.91 20.88
N LEU A 259 36.23 0.73 20.28
CA LEU A 259 35.16 -0.24 19.93
C LEU A 259 34.38 -0.71 21.16
N GLU A 260 35.11 -1.02 22.27
CA GLU A 260 34.48 -1.42 23.54
C GLU A 260 33.62 -0.29 24.11
N ALA A 261 34.13 0.94 24.14
CA ALA A 261 33.40 2.10 24.61
C ALA A 261 32.16 2.40 23.74
N MET A 262 32.25 2.27 22.39
CA MET A 262 31.13 2.47 21.46
C MET A 262 30.01 1.43 21.65
N SER A 263 30.34 0.23 22.10
CA SER A 263 29.40 -0.86 22.37
C SER A 263 28.65 -0.69 23.70
N ASN A 264 29.12 0.22 24.57
CA ASN A 264 28.55 0.44 25.91
C ASN A 264 27.12 0.94 25.84
N SER A 265 26.26 0.43 26.74
CA SER A 265 24.83 0.78 26.81
C SER A 265 24.59 2.26 27.11
N ASP A 266 25.40 2.83 28.01
CA ASP A 266 25.27 4.22 28.44
C ASP A 266 25.58 5.19 27.30
N ILE A 267 26.55 4.85 26.44
CA ILE A 267 26.90 5.62 25.24
C ILE A 267 25.79 5.52 24.19
N LYS A 268 25.22 4.32 23.99
CA LYS A 268 24.06 4.13 23.10
C LYS A 268 22.85 4.94 23.56
N ASP A 269 22.57 4.93 24.85
CA ASP A 269 21.51 5.74 25.47
C ASP A 269 21.77 7.24 25.35
N ALA A 270 23.04 7.67 25.56
CA ALA A 270 23.43 9.05 25.36
C ALA A 270 23.27 9.49 23.90
N LEU A 271 23.66 8.66 22.93
CA LEU A 271 23.46 8.91 21.51
C LEU A 271 21.96 9.10 21.17
N ARG A 272 21.11 8.26 21.75
CA ARG A 272 19.65 8.32 21.54
C ARG A 272 19.03 9.57 22.15
N LYS A 273 19.46 9.98 23.36
CA LYS A 273 18.84 11.06 24.17
C LYS A 273 19.44 12.44 23.90
N LYS A 274 20.78 12.53 23.73
CA LYS A 274 21.48 13.80 23.64
C LYS A 274 21.66 14.33 22.21
N ILE A 275 21.64 13.46 21.19
CA ILE A 275 21.92 13.86 19.80
C ILE A 275 20.65 14.01 19.00
N SER A 276 20.52 15.11 18.25
CA SER A 276 19.37 15.33 17.37
C SER A 276 19.40 14.36 16.18
N ARG A 277 18.23 13.91 15.77
CA ARG A 277 18.10 12.95 14.69
C ARG A 277 18.60 13.47 13.34
N GLU A 278 18.57 14.78 13.14
CA GLU A 278 19.16 15.42 11.96
C GLU A 278 20.68 15.18 11.90
N ARG A 279 21.39 15.35 13.05
CA ARG A 279 22.84 15.11 13.10
C ARG A 279 23.18 13.63 12.88
N VAL A 280 22.38 12.71 13.44
CA VAL A 280 22.52 11.26 13.23
C VAL A 280 22.35 10.94 11.74
N GLY A 281 21.28 11.45 11.10
CA GLY A 281 21.01 11.23 9.70
C GLY A 281 22.09 11.77 8.77
N VAL A 282 22.65 12.95 9.07
CA VAL A 282 23.75 13.56 8.28
C VAL A 282 25.02 12.70 8.33
N GLU A 283 25.41 12.19 9.51
CA GLU A 283 26.59 11.32 9.61
C GLU A 283 26.36 9.96 8.92
N LEU A 284 25.17 9.38 9.06
CA LEU A 284 24.79 8.15 8.37
C LEU A 284 24.78 8.34 6.84
N GLU A 285 24.17 9.41 6.32
CA GLU A 285 24.16 9.72 4.88
C GLU A 285 25.57 9.85 4.33
N LYS A 286 26.45 10.58 5.04
CA LYS A 286 27.86 10.72 4.64
C LYS A 286 28.62 9.39 4.65
N ALA A 287 28.31 8.48 5.57
CA ALA A 287 28.90 7.15 5.61
C ALA A 287 28.41 6.29 4.45
N LEU A 288 27.07 6.25 4.18
CA LEU A 288 26.48 5.44 3.13
C LEU A 288 26.75 5.98 1.71
N ARG A 289 27.05 7.26 1.56
CA ARG A 289 27.54 7.87 0.31
C ARG A 289 29.05 7.73 0.13
N GLY A 290 29.73 7.30 1.17
CA GLY A 290 31.17 7.13 1.18
C GLY A 290 31.66 6.00 0.26
N PRO A 291 32.98 5.79 0.18
CA PRO A 291 33.57 4.74 -0.65
C PRO A 291 33.21 3.33 -0.17
N ASP A 292 33.09 3.13 1.13
CA ASP A 292 32.79 1.83 1.75
C ASP A 292 31.59 1.89 2.72
N PRO A 293 30.37 1.89 2.18
CA PRO A 293 29.14 1.81 3.00
C PRO A 293 28.94 0.43 3.63
N HIS A 294 29.55 -0.63 3.08
CA HIS A 294 29.51 -1.98 3.62
C HIS A 294 30.13 -1.99 5.03
N GLU A 295 31.36 -1.51 5.17
CA GLU A 295 32.05 -1.47 6.47
C GLU A 295 31.31 -0.57 7.47
N ALA A 296 30.74 0.56 7.01
CA ALA A 296 29.95 1.42 7.88
C ALA A 296 28.72 0.68 8.45
N MET A 297 27.98 -0.06 7.63
CA MET A 297 26.81 -0.84 8.08
C MET A 297 27.22 -2.02 8.94
N ARG A 298 28.29 -2.72 8.59
CA ARG A 298 28.84 -3.82 9.40
C ARG A 298 29.13 -3.34 10.82
N LEU A 299 29.85 -2.22 10.98
CA LEU A 299 30.15 -1.64 12.29
C LEU A 299 28.88 -1.23 13.06
N VAL A 300 27.86 -0.69 12.39
CA VAL A 300 26.57 -0.36 13.04
C VAL A 300 25.93 -1.61 13.65
N TYR A 301 25.96 -2.75 12.96
CA TYR A 301 25.42 -4.01 13.46
C TYR A 301 26.29 -4.63 14.54
N ASP A 302 27.60 -4.77 14.31
CA ASP A 302 28.54 -5.41 15.23
C ASP A 302 28.59 -4.69 16.60
N LEU A 303 28.49 -3.36 16.60
CA LEU A 303 28.43 -2.55 17.81
C LEU A 303 27.03 -2.49 18.44
N GLY A 304 26.02 -3.10 17.85
CA GLY A 304 24.65 -3.09 18.33
C GLY A 304 24.02 -1.69 18.34
N LEU A 305 24.41 -0.82 17.41
CA LEU A 305 23.91 0.55 17.26
C LEU A 305 22.64 0.64 16.43
N TYR A 306 22.25 -0.44 15.75
CA TYR A 306 21.16 -0.44 14.77
C TYR A 306 19.87 0.17 15.34
N PHE A 307 19.35 -0.35 16.46
CA PHE A 307 18.13 0.17 17.06
C PHE A 307 18.28 1.61 17.58
N THR A 308 19.46 1.99 18.04
CA THR A 308 19.74 3.37 18.49
C THR A 308 19.62 4.37 17.35
N ILE A 309 20.00 3.98 16.12
CA ILE A 309 19.96 4.82 14.92
C ILE A 309 18.57 4.74 14.25
N PHE A 310 18.09 3.53 13.98
CA PHE A 310 16.88 3.25 13.21
C PHE A 310 15.66 3.02 14.11
N SER A 311 15.39 3.90 15.05
CA SER A 311 14.15 3.92 15.84
C SER A 311 13.40 5.22 15.67
N ASP A 312 12.08 5.16 15.67
CA ASP A 312 11.21 6.33 15.63
C ASP A 312 11.03 6.89 17.05
N PRO A 313 11.62 8.03 17.40
CA PRO A 313 11.56 8.58 18.76
C PRO A 313 10.17 9.12 19.15
N THR A 314 9.23 9.19 18.19
CA THR A 314 7.85 9.64 18.43
C THR A 314 6.93 8.53 18.88
N MET A 315 7.37 7.27 18.80
CA MET A 315 6.64 6.11 19.29
C MET A 315 6.97 5.81 20.74
N ASP A 316 5.96 5.47 21.56
CA ASP A 316 6.15 4.95 22.91
C ASP A 316 6.96 3.64 22.86
N ASP A 317 7.87 3.43 23.82
CA ASP A 317 8.72 2.22 23.88
C ASP A 317 7.92 0.89 23.81
N ALA A 318 6.71 0.86 24.32
CA ALA A 318 5.81 -0.30 24.23
C ALA A 318 5.22 -0.55 22.81
N LYS A 319 5.29 0.45 21.93
CA LYS A 319 4.76 0.39 20.55
C LYS A 319 5.87 0.29 19.50
N HIS A 320 7.13 0.30 19.89
CA HIS A 320 8.23 0.07 18.96
C HIS A 320 8.17 -1.35 18.41
N TYR A 321 8.09 -1.43 17.09
CA TYR A 321 8.30 -2.70 16.40
C TYR A 321 9.78 -3.07 16.52
N LYS A 322 10.05 -4.26 17.06
CA LYS A 322 11.42 -4.77 17.06
C LYS A 322 11.81 -5.10 15.63
N PRO A 323 12.91 -4.53 15.12
CA PRO A 323 13.42 -4.90 13.80
C PRO A 323 13.91 -6.36 13.83
N ASP A 324 13.59 -7.09 12.76
CA ASP A 324 14.17 -8.40 12.55
C ASP A 324 15.55 -8.24 11.88
N THR A 325 16.61 -8.39 12.66
CA THR A 325 17.99 -8.26 12.20
C THR A 325 18.62 -9.59 11.78
N GLU A 326 17.87 -10.69 11.85
CA GLU A 326 18.34 -11.99 11.39
C GLU A 326 18.62 -11.96 9.88
N GLY A 327 19.75 -12.52 9.44
CA GLY A 327 20.16 -12.51 8.04
C GLY A 327 20.70 -11.18 7.50
N THR A 328 20.61 -10.06 8.25
CA THR A 328 21.00 -8.74 7.73
C THR A 328 22.52 -8.62 7.49
N SER A 329 23.35 -9.28 8.30
CA SER A 329 24.80 -9.29 8.06
C SER A 329 25.15 -10.02 6.76
N SER A 330 24.44 -11.12 6.43
CA SER A 330 24.59 -11.79 5.13
C SER A 330 24.16 -10.88 3.98
N LEU A 331 23.03 -10.20 4.14
CA LEU A 331 22.49 -9.29 3.12
C LEU A 331 23.43 -8.14 2.78
N ILE A 332 24.12 -7.56 3.78
CA ILE A 332 25.11 -6.50 3.57
C ILE A 332 26.24 -7.01 2.68
N ASN A 333 26.75 -8.22 2.95
CA ASN A 333 27.80 -8.87 2.15
C ASN A 333 27.32 -9.21 0.73
N GLU A 334 26.07 -9.68 0.60
CA GLU A 334 25.45 -9.99 -0.71
C GLU A 334 25.25 -8.75 -1.56
N LEU A 335 24.78 -7.64 -0.97
CA LEU A 335 24.65 -6.37 -1.70
C LEU A 335 25.99 -5.87 -2.20
N GLU A 336 27.04 -5.88 -1.36
CA GLU A 336 28.39 -5.46 -1.78
C GLU A 336 28.92 -6.37 -2.89
N SER A 337 28.77 -7.68 -2.75
CA SER A 337 29.16 -8.66 -3.79
C SER A 337 28.39 -8.43 -5.10
N LEU A 338 27.08 -8.18 -5.02
CA LEU A 338 26.24 -7.88 -6.17
C LEU A 338 26.72 -6.60 -6.88
N LEU A 339 26.94 -5.52 -6.12
CA LEU A 339 27.38 -4.23 -6.68
C LEU A 339 28.78 -4.30 -7.28
N ALA A 340 29.66 -5.15 -6.76
CA ALA A 340 31.01 -5.38 -7.25
C ALA A 340 31.10 -6.40 -8.40
N SER A 341 30.02 -7.14 -8.68
CA SER A 341 30.03 -8.30 -9.61
C SER A 341 30.29 -7.93 -11.08
N GLY A 342 30.04 -6.67 -11.49
CA GLY A 342 30.10 -6.23 -12.89
C GLY A 342 29.07 -6.95 -13.79
N SER A 343 28.02 -7.54 -13.20
CA SER A 343 26.93 -8.19 -13.93
C SER A 343 25.88 -7.19 -14.42
N ASP A 344 25.06 -7.60 -15.39
CA ASP A 344 23.99 -6.75 -15.96
C ASP A 344 22.96 -6.26 -14.91
N LEU A 345 22.74 -7.04 -13.86
CA LEU A 345 21.70 -6.74 -12.86
C LEU A 345 21.96 -5.45 -12.08
N PRO A 346 23.12 -5.30 -11.39
CA PRO A 346 23.40 -4.04 -10.71
C PRO A 346 23.54 -2.85 -11.68
N GLU A 347 24.10 -3.02 -12.89
CA GLU A 347 24.21 -1.95 -13.87
C GLU A 347 22.82 -1.43 -14.32
N LEU A 348 21.82 -2.30 -14.41
CA LEU A 348 20.44 -1.92 -14.76
C LEU A 348 19.68 -1.28 -13.61
N LEU A 349 19.96 -1.66 -12.36
CA LEU A 349 19.23 -1.20 -11.17
C LEU A 349 19.90 0.00 -10.47
N VAL A 350 21.23 0.16 -10.60
CA VAL A 350 22.02 1.19 -9.91
C VAL A 350 22.92 1.91 -10.92
N ARG A 351 22.44 3.04 -11.45
CA ARG A 351 23.09 3.79 -12.55
C ARG A 351 24.08 4.84 -12.07
N ASP A 352 23.89 5.33 -10.84
CA ASP A 352 24.65 6.46 -10.30
C ASP A 352 24.84 6.34 -8.78
N ALA A 353 25.60 7.27 -8.22
CA ALA A 353 25.90 7.34 -6.80
C ALA A 353 24.64 7.56 -5.92
N ASP A 354 23.60 8.24 -6.44
CA ASP A 354 22.34 8.43 -5.71
C ASP A 354 21.58 7.12 -5.61
N GLU A 355 21.48 6.34 -6.69
CA GLU A 355 20.84 5.03 -6.68
C GLU A 355 21.63 4.01 -5.84
N ARG A 356 22.98 4.09 -5.83
CA ARG A 356 23.82 3.30 -4.91
C ARG A 356 23.51 3.63 -3.45
N TYR A 357 23.46 4.90 -3.09
CA TYR A 357 23.07 5.33 -1.75
C TYR A 357 21.66 4.84 -1.37
N ILE A 358 20.71 4.92 -2.29
CA ILE A 358 19.35 4.42 -2.07
C ILE A 358 19.35 2.91 -1.82
N ALA A 359 20.15 2.12 -2.56
CA ALA A 359 20.25 0.67 -2.35
C ALA A 359 20.73 0.36 -0.91
N TRP A 360 21.77 1.04 -0.42
CA TRP A 360 22.24 0.91 0.95
C TRP A 360 21.20 1.35 2.00
N MET A 361 20.47 2.43 1.72
CA MET A 361 19.36 2.87 2.58
C MET A 361 18.22 1.87 2.63
N LEU A 362 17.88 1.26 1.49
CA LEU A 362 16.86 0.20 1.44
C LEU A 362 17.31 -1.02 2.25
N THR A 363 18.58 -1.43 2.13
CA THR A 363 19.15 -2.51 2.95
C THR A 363 19.07 -2.19 4.44
N ALA A 364 19.37 -0.95 4.82
CA ALA A 364 19.32 -0.50 6.21
C ALA A 364 17.91 -0.56 6.84
N ILE A 365 16.84 -0.48 6.05
CA ILE A 365 15.45 -0.52 6.56
C ILE A 365 14.77 -1.89 6.44
N ILE A 366 15.38 -2.85 5.77
CA ILE A 366 14.83 -4.23 5.59
C ILE A 366 14.46 -4.91 6.91
N PRO A 367 15.18 -4.71 8.04
CA PRO A 367 14.77 -5.28 9.31
C PRO A 367 13.34 -4.91 9.78
N TYR A 368 12.73 -3.91 9.15
CA TYR A 368 11.33 -3.51 9.40
C TYR A 368 10.33 -4.02 8.34
N ARG A 369 10.74 -4.95 7.43
CA ARG A 369 9.91 -5.43 6.29
C ARG A 369 8.58 -6.04 6.72
N ASP A 370 8.57 -6.84 7.80
CA ASP A 370 7.39 -7.59 8.27
C ASP A 370 6.48 -6.79 9.21
N THR A 371 6.75 -5.50 9.37
CA THR A 371 5.93 -4.67 10.25
C THR A 371 4.55 -4.42 9.65
N PRO A 372 3.47 -4.55 10.45
CA PRO A 372 2.13 -4.34 9.96
C PRO A 372 1.93 -2.90 9.48
N HIS A 373 1.20 -2.74 8.37
CA HIS A 373 0.83 -1.40 7.91
C HIS A 373 -0.06 -0.72 8.94
N PRO A 374 0.25 0.49 9.38
CA PRO A 374 -0.58 1.20 10.33
C PRO A 374 -1.96 1.46 9.72
N GLU A 375 -3.01 1.01 10.41
CA GLU A 375 -4.39 1.29 10.01
C GLU A 375 -4.73 2.77 10.24
N SER A 376 -5.45 3.39 9.28
CA SER A 376 -5.91 4.75 9.46
C SER A 376 -6.97 4.80 10.56
N VAL A 377 -6.67 5.45 11.67
CA VAL A 377 -7.57 5.60 12.83
C VAL A 377 -8.70 6.61 12.57
N GLU A 378 -8.59 7.46 11.57
CA GLU A 378 -9.57 8.50 11.24
C GLU A 378 -10.02 8.46 9.78
N MET A 379 -11.35 8.48 9.57
CA MET A 379 -12.06 8.29 8.30
C MET A 379 -11.74 9.29 7.17
N ASN A 380 -10.95 10.34 7.40
CA ASN A 380 -10.63 11.39 6.41
C ASN A 380 -9.14 11.73 6.28
N ARG A 381 -8.24 11.04 6.95
CA ARG A 381 -6.79 11.24 6.78
C ARG A 381 -6.22 10.20 5.82
N LYS A 382 -5.25 10.63 5.01
CA LYS A 382 -4.43 9.69 4.21
C LYS A 382 -3.87 8.63 5.15
N ALA A 383 -3.90 7.36 4.72
CA ALA A 383 -3.29 6.28 5.48
C ALA A 383 -1.84 6.68 5.86
N PRO A 384 -1.43 6.48 7.12
CA PRO A 384 -0.07 6.79 7.53
C PRO A 384 0.94 6.02 6.67
N PRO A 385 2.18 6.52 6.54
CA PRO A 385 3.21 5.82 5.80
C PRO A 385 3.52 4.46 6.46
N PRO A 386 4.08 3.49 5.71
CA PRO A 386 4.60 2.26 6.28
C PRO A 386 5.62 2.52 7.39
N VAL A 387 5.74 1.60 8.36
CA VAL A 387 6.69 1.72 9.48
C VAL A 387 8.13 2.00 9.01
N PRO A 388 8.69 1.28 7.98
CA PRO A 388 10.02 1.60 7.45
C PRO A 388 10.17 3.07 7.02
N THR A 389 9.13 3.66 6.44
CA THR A 389 9.14 5.09 6.07
C THR A 389 9.10 5.99 7.30
N GLY A 390 8.35 5.61 8.33
CA GLY A 390 8.30 6.32 9.62
C GLY A 390 9.70 6.34 10.28
N VAL A 391 10.34 5.18 10.34
CA VAL A 391 11.71 5.03 10.89
C VAL A 391 12.72 5.88 10.11
N ALA A 392 12.68 5.87 8.78
CA ALA A 392 13.56 6.71 7.97
C ALA A 392 13.30 8.20 8.18
N ARG A 393 12.04 8.62 8.25
CA ARG A 393 11.66 10.04 8.42
C ARG A 393 11.97 10.56 9.80
N GLU A 394 11.60 9.82 10.85
CA GLU A 394 11.71 10.30 12.23
C GLU A 394 13.02 9.86 12.91
N GLY A 395 13.50 8.65 12.61
CA GLY A 395 14.72 8.10 13.19
C GLY A 395 16.01 8.74 12.66
N ILE A 396 16.07 8.99 11.37
CA ILE A 396 17.28 9.53 10.71
C ILE A 396 17.02 10.79 9.89
N LYS A 397 15.80 11.35 9.94
CA LYS A 397 15.40 12.57 9.20
C LYS A 397 15.72 12.50 7.70
N ALA A 398 15.51 11.34 7.11
CA ALA A 398 15.69 11.13 5.68
C ALA A 398 14.86 12.12 4.85
N THR A 399 15.38 12.51 3.69
CA THR A 399 14.70 13.45 2.79
C THR A 399 13.37 12.89 2.27
N ASN A 400 12.45 13.76 1.85
CA ASN A 400 11.18 13.33 1.27
C ASN A 400 11.39 12.40 0.06
N LYS A 401 12.41 12.64 -0.78
CA LYS A 401 12.77 11.77 -1.91
C LYS A 401 13.02 10.32 -1.44
N ILE A 402 13.79 10.13 -0.40
CA ILE A 402 14.09 8.81 0.19
C ILE A 402 12.83 8.17 0.80
N CYS A 403 12.07 8.95 1.58
CA CYS A 403 10.81 8.49 2.18
C CYS A 403 9.79 8.04 1.12
N ASP A 404 9.69 8.73 -0.01
CA ASP A 404 8.81 8.37 -1.12
C ASP A 404 9.26 7.07 -1.82
N VAL A 405 10.57 6.89 -2.00
CA VAL A 405 11.14 5.63 -2.54
C VAL A 405 10.81 4.47 -1.62
N ILE A 406 11.09 4.58 -0.30
CA ILE A 406 10.80 3.54 0.68
C ILE A 406 9.29 3.21 0.68
N THR A 407 8.43 4.23 0.73
CA THR A 407 6.97 4.06 0.71
C THR A 407 6.51 3.30 -0.53
N SER A 408 7.03 3.67 -1.70
CA SER A 408 6.69 3.03 -2.97
C SER A 408 7.20 1.59 -3.04
N SER A 409 8.42 1.35 -2.55
CA SER A 409 9.05 0.02 -2.50
C SER A 409 8.22 -0.95 -1.65
N VAL A 410 7.85 -0.54 -0.43
CA VAL A 410 7.02 -1.35 0.47
C VAL A 410 5.62 -1.61 -0.10
N ARG A 411 4.99 -0.59 -0.70
CA ARG A 411 3.63 -0.73 -1.25
C ARG A 411 3.56 -1.60 -2.49
N ASN A 412 4.58 -1.55 -3.34
CA ASN A 412 4.60 -2.25 -4.61
C ASN A 412 5.31 -3.61 -4.53
N LEU A 413 5.85 -3.99 -3.36
CA LEU A 413 6.60 -5.23 -3.17
C LEU A 413 5.89 -6.46 -3.77
N ASN A 414 4.66 -6.73 -3.32
CA ASN A 414 3.89 -7.90 -3.77
C ASN A 414 3.59 -7.87 -5.28
N GLU A 415 3.35 -6.69 -5.86
CA GLU A 415 3.14 -6.55 -7.30
C GLU A 415 4.43 -6.85 -8.06
N ILE A 416 5.56 -6.28 -7.62
CA ILE A 416 6.87 -6.49 -8.27
C ILE A 416 7.28 -7.96 -8.21
N THR A 417 7.19 -8.59 -7.04
CA THR A 417 7.51 -10.03 -6.87
C THR A 417 6.65 -10.90 -7.78
N LYS A 418 5.32 -10.62 -7.87
CA LYS A 418 4.42 -11.30 -8.79
C LYS A 418 4.87 -11.17 -10.26
N PHE A 419 5.30 -9.98 -10.68
CA PHE A 419 5.77 -9.75 -12.06
C PHE A 419 7.09 -10.45 -12.33
N VAL A 420 8.04 -10.38 -11.41
CA VAL A 420 9.35 -11.06 -11.53
C VAL A 420 9.16 -12.57 -11.64
N GLU A 421 8.34 -13.16 -10.76
CA GLU A 421 8.03 -14.59 -10.77
C GLU A 421 7.26 -14.98 -12.04
N GLY A 422 6.27 -14.17 -12.45
CA GLY A 422 5.49 -14.38 -13.65
C GLY A 422 6.34 -14.45 -14.91
N VAL A 423 7.31 -13.54 -15.06
CA VAL A 423 8.27 -13.52 -16.18
C VAL A 423 9.16 -14.76 -16.14
N ASP A 424 9.72 -15.14 -14.98
CA ASP A 424 10.58 -16.30 -14.84
C ASP A 424 9.87 -17.60 -15.18
N VAL A 425 8.66 -17.80 -14.62
CA VAL A 425 7.84 -18.99 -14.90
C VAL A 425 7.44 -19.07 -16.37
N GLN A 426 7.00 -17.95 -16.99
CA GLN A 426 6.56 -17.96 -18.39
C GLN A 426 7.70 -18.12 -19.38
N LYS A 427 8.89 -17.59 -19.09
CA LYS A 427 10.08 -17.85 -19.92
C LYS A 427 10.57 -19.28 -19.85
N ARG A 428 10.40 -19.97 -18.73
CA ARG A 428 10.76 -21.40 -18.60
C ARG A 428 9.74 -22.32 -19.27
N ARG A 429 8.46 -21.90 -19.41
CA ARG A 429 7.41 -22.68 -20.08
C ARG A 429 7.42 -22.36 -21.57
N ALA A 430 7.66 -23.38 -22.42
CA ALA A 430 7.67 -23.23 -23.87
C ALA A 430 6.29 -22.91 -24.48
N GLN A 431 5.19 -23.06 -23.76
CA GLN A 431 3.82 -22.85 -24.26
C GLN A 431 3.04 -21.86 -23.40
N LYS A 432 2.40 -20.88 -24.04
CA LYS A 432 1.44 -19.97 -23.41
C LYS A 432 0.15 -20.71 -23.07
N VAL A 433 -0.35 -20.53 -21.85
CA VAL A 433 -1.64 -21.08 -21.42
C VAL A 433 -2.73 -20.07 -21.82
N PRO A 434 -3.73 -20.46 -22.64
CA PRO A 434 -4.82 -19.57 -23.03
C PRO A 434 -5.60 -19.09 -21.79
N GLY A 435 -5.84 -17.76 -21.68
CA GLY A 435 -6.60 -17.17 -20.59
C GLY A 435 -5.78 -16.77 -19.35
N GLN A 436 -4.45 -17.01 -19.32
CA GLN A 436 -3.55 -16.54 -18.27
C GLN A 436 -2.96 -15.17 -18.65
N GLU A 437 -2.77 -14.28 -17.64
CA GLU A 437 -2.10 -13.00 -17.80
C GLU A 437 -0.68 -13.19 -18.40
N ASP A 438 -0.36 -12.46 -19.47
CA ASP A 438 0.95 -12.55 -20.12
C ASP A 438 1.94 -11.58 -19.48
N PHE A 439 2.71 -12.08 -18.51
CA PHE A 439 3.74 -11.32 -17.82
C PHE A 439 4.97 -11.01 -18.69
N THR A 440 5.08 -11.59 -19.90
CA THR A 440 6.16 -11.32 -20.83
C THR A 440 5.81 -10.27 -21.88
N ALA A 441 4.54 -9.84 -21.93
CA ALA A 441 4.08 -8.90 -22.93
C ALA A 441 4.57 -7.48 -22.67
N ARG A 442 4.93 -6.77 -23.75
CA ARG A 442 5.50 -5.43 -23.70
C ARG A 442 4.57 -4.41 -23.06
N ASP A 443 3.28 -4.46 -23.34
CA ASP A 443 2.28 -3.57 -22.76
C ASP A 443 2.04 -3.86 -21.28
N THR A 444 1.94 -5.11 -20.89
CA THR A 444 1.77 -5.54 -19.49
C THR A 444 2.91 -5.02 -18.62
N LEU A 445 4.16 -5.30 -19.02
CA LEU A 445 5.35 -4.87 -18.31
C LEU A 445 5.57 -3.34 -18.40
N GLY A 446 5.36 -2.75 -19.58
CA GLY A 446 5.51 -1.31 -19.76
C GLY A 446 4.54 -0.49 -18.92
N MET A 447 3.29 -0.97 -18.78
CA MET A 447 2.30 -0.36 -17.89
C MET A 447 2.65 -0.56 -16.41
N ALA A 448 3.25 -1.68 -16.03
CA ALA A 448 3.76 -1.90 -14.68
C ALA A 448 4.88 -0.92 -14.32
N VAL A 449 5.93 -0.82 -15.17
CA VAL A 449 7.03 0.16 -15.00
C VAL A 449 6.50 1.59 -14.91
N ARG A 450 5.46 1.91 -15.70
CA ARG A 450 4.82 3.23 -15.68
C ARG A 450 4.09 3.48 -14.34
N ARG A 451 3.39 2.50 -13.76
CA ARG A 451 2.74 2.63 -12.45
C ARG A 451 3.75 2.78 -11.32
N TRP A 452 4.86 2.05 -11.37
CA TRP A 452 5.94 2.15 -10.38
C TRP A 452 6.69 3.48 -10.47
N GLY A 453 6.68 4.13 -11.63
CA GLY A 453 7.21 5.48 -11.84
C GLY A 453 8.74 5.54 -11.94
N PRO A 454 9.35 6.74 -11.78
CA PRO A 454 10.77 6.95 -12.03
C PRO A 454 11.70 6.18 -11.07
N THR A 455 11.21 5.74 -9.92
CA THR A 455 11.99 5.02 -8.91
C THR A 455 11.82 3.50 -8.99
N TRP A 456 11.25 2.97 -10.07
CA TRP A 456 10.97 1.54 -10.22
C TRP A 456 12.22 0.65 -10.03
N ARG A 457 13.40 1.13 -10.41
CA ARG A 457 14.66 0.40 -10.24
C ARG A 457 14.97 0.15 -8.78
N SER A 458 14.87 1.18 -7.95
CA SER A 458 15.05 1.08 -6.49
C SER A 458 13.99 0.20 -5.85
N GLN A 459 12.74 0.21 -6.36
CA GLN A 459 11.67 -0.65 -5.86
C GLN A 459 11.93 -2.12 -6.21
N VAL A 460 12.45 -2.41 -7.41
CA VAL A 460 12.87 -3.77 -7.82
C VAL A 460 14.08 -4.22 -6.99
N MET A 461 15.04 -3.32 -6.72
CA MET A 461 16.16 -3.59 -5.82
C MET A 461 15.65 -3.97 -4.41
N TYR A 462 14.70 -3.24 -3.86
CA TYR A 462 14.10 -3.56 -2.57
C TYR A 462 13.45 -4.95 -2.57
N ALA A 463 12.71 -5.31 -3.61
CA ALA A 463 12.10 -6.63 -3.72
C ALA A 463 13.14 -7.75 -3.79
N LEU A 464 14.23 -7.54 -4.53
CA LEU A 464 15.38 -8.45 -4.56
C LEU A 464 15.97 -8.65 -3.17
N LEU A 465 16.26 -7.55 -2.45
CA LEU A 465 16.86 -7.59 -1.11
C LEU A 465 15.95 -8.27 -0.07
N VAL A 466 14.63 -8.08 -0.15
CA VAL A 466 13.67 -8.78 0.72
C VAL A 466 13.70 -10.28 0.45
N GLU A 467 13.66 -10.71 -0.81
CA GLU A 467 13.70 -12.13 -1.14
C GLU A 467 15.03 -12.79 -0.74
N LEU A 468 16.16 -12.08 -0.84
CA LEU A 468 17.48 -12.59 -0.40
C LEU A 468 17.51 -12.85 1.12
N VAL A 469 16.86 -12.00 1.92
CA VAL A 469 16.78 -12.21 3.38
C VAL A 469 15.81 -13.34 3.76
N GLU A 470 14.67 -13.46 3.07
CA GLU A 470 13.63 -14.44 3.37
C GLU A 470 13.99 -15.86 2.92
N GLN A 471 14.81 -15.97 1.90
CA GLN A 471 15.31 -17.24 1.37
C GLN A 471 16.84 -17.23 1.36
N PRO A 472 17.51 -17.28 2.52
CA PRO A 472 18.94 -17.49 2.54
C PRO A 472 19.19 -18.79 1.79
N ASP A 473 20.13 -18.73 0.83
CA ASP A 473 20.45 -19.82 -0.12
C ASP A 473 20.29 -21.19 0.56
N ASN A 474 19.32 -21.94 0.04
CA ASN A 474 18.86 -23.19 0.63
C ASN A 474 20.05 -24.16 0.66
N THR A 475 20.82 -24.13 1.75
CA THR A 475 21.90 -25.09 2.03
C THR A 475 21.35 -26.46 2.37
N ASP A 476 20.04 -26.52 2.73
CA ASP A 476 19.33 -27.76 2.98
C ASP A 476 19.12 -28.55 1.68
N GLY A 477 19.97 -29.56 1.47
CA GLY A 477 19.94 -30.47 0.33
C GLY A 477 21.10 -30.34 -0.65
N LYS A 478 21.98 -29.33 -0.51
CA LYS A 478 23.23 -29.26 -1.29
C LYS A 478 24.33 -30.06 -0.63
N THR A 479 25.08 -30.84 -1.43
CA THR A 479 26.28 -31.53 -0.95
C THR A 479 27.38 -30.52 -0.61
N PRO A 480 28.29 -30.85 0.32
CA PRO A 480 29.43 -29.97 0.63
C PRO A 480 30.26 -29.57 -0.61
N ALA A 481 30.26 -30.40 -1.64
CA ALA A 481 30.95 -30.12 -2.90
C ALA A 481 30.25 -29.06 -3.74
N GLU A 482 28.91 -29.04 -3.74
CA GLU A 482 28.11 -28.00 -4.41
C GLU A 482 28.22 -26.66 -3.69
N LEU A 483 28.23 -26.66 -2.35
CA LEU A 483 28.46 -25.44 -1.56
C LEU A 483 29.83 -24.83 -1.85
N ILE A 484 30.90 -25.67 -1.89
CA ILE A 484 32.26 -25.24 -2.24
C ILE A 484 32.33 -24.75 -3.69
N PHE A 485 31.56 -25.36 -4.62
CA PHE A 485 31.50 -24.96 -6.02
C PHE A 485 30.85 -23.59 -6.15
N TYR A 486 29.71 -23.34 -5.49
CA TYR A 486 29.03 -22.02 -5.50
C TYR A 486 29.89 -20.92 -4.87
N GLN A 487 30.54 -21.20 -3.73
CA GLN A 487 31.49 -20.27 -3.09
C GLN A 487 32.73 -19.96 -3.92
N ARG A 488 33.23 -20.94 -4.71
CA ARG A 488 34.45 -20.78 -5.54
C ARG A 488 34.18 -20.19 -6.91
N THR A 489 32.96 -20.28 -7.42
CA THR A 489 32.65 -19.89 -8.80
C THR A 489 31.95 -18.51 -8.89
N ASN A 490 31.64 -17.86 -7.77
CA ASN A 490 30.80 -16.62 -7.75
C ASN A 490 29.56 -16.75 -8.65
N ALA A 491 28.97 -17.93 -8.73
CA ALA A 491 27.78 -18.15 -9.56
C ALA A 491 26.59 -17.42 -8.93
N PRO A 492 25.84 -16.65 -9.72
CA PRO A 492 24.70 -15.89 -9.20
C PRO A 492 23.65 -16.83 -8.59
N SER A 493 23.05 -16.39 -7.48
CA SER A 493 22.01 -17.14 -6.76
C SER A 493 20.78 -17.40 -7.67
N VAL A 494 19.89 -18.29 -7.26
CA VAL A 494 18.63 -18.52 -8.00
C VAL A 494 17.79 -17.24 -8.06
N ILE A 495 17.80 -16.48 -6.97
CA ILE A 495 17.07 -15.21 -6.86
C ILE A 495 17.70 -14.17 -7.80
N GLU A 496 19.01 -13.98 -7.78
CA GLU A 496 19.71 -13.05 -8.69
C GLU A 496 19.44 -13.39 -10.17
N ARG A 497 19.47 -14.67 -10.55
CA ARG A 497 19.16 -15.11 -11.93
C ARG A 497 17.72 -14.75 -12.33
N LYS A 498 16.75 -14.89 -11.42
CA LYS A 498 15.35 -14.53 -11.65
C LYS A 498 15.20 -13.02 -11.91
N TYR A 499 15.83 -12.19 -11.09
CA TYR A 499 15.80 -10.74 -11.26
C TYR A 499 16.61 -10.27 -12.48
N THR A 500 17.73 -10.92 -12.79
CA THR A 500 18.48 -10.69 -14.03
C THR A 500 17.63 -10.99 -15.26
N ALA A 501 16.93 -12.14 -15.27
CA ALA A 501 16.05 -12.52 -16.36
C ALA A 501 14.90 -11.51 -16.56
N PHE A 502 14.37 -10.96 -15.46
CA PHE A 502 13.34 -9.93 -15.48
C PHE A 502 13.86 -8.59 -16.02
N THR A 503 14.95 -8.06 -15.46
CA THR A 503 15.50 -6.74 -15.86
C THR A 503 16.06 -6.76 -17.30
N THR A 504 16.73 -7.86 -17.69
CA THR A 504 17.16 -8.08 -19.07
C THR A 504 15.97 -8.11 -20.03
N HIS A 505 14.87 -8.75 -19.63
CA HIS A 505 13.66 -8.77 -20.46
C HIS A 505 13.06 -7.38 -20.66
N LEU A 506 13.03 -6.54 -19.62
CA LEU A 506 12.61 -5.14 -19.74
C LEU A 506 13.51 -4.36 -20.71
N ARG A 507 14.83 -4.62 -20.67
CA ARG A 507 15.81 -4.01 -21.59
C ARG A 507 15.56 -4.47 -23.04
N ASP A 508 15.41 -5.77 -23.25
CA ASP A 508 15.20 -6.37 -24.58
C ASP A 508 13.90 -5.86 -25.24
N LEU A 509 12.87 -5.63 -24.42
CA LEU A 509 11.61 -5.02 -24.88
C LEU A 509 11.73 -3.51 -25.09
N GLY A 510 12.82 -2.85 -24.71
CA GLY A 510 13.00 -1.40 -24.79
C GLY A 510 12.01 -0.59 -23.97
N ILE A 511 11.67 -1.06 -22.75
CA ILE A 511 10.66 -0.44 -21.89
C ILE A 511 11.18 0.12 -20.57
N LEU A 512 12.50 0.21 -20.39
CA LEU A 512 13.13 0.71 -19.16
C LEU A 512 12.70 2.12 -18.76
N ASP A 513 12.33 2.96 -19.74
CA ASP A 513 12.02 4.38 -19.53
C ASP A 513 10.54 4.72 -19.83
N THR A 514 9.68 3.71 -19.89
CA THR A 514 8.24 3.89 -20.18
C THR A 514 7.52 4.74 -19.14
N TYR A 515 8.06 4.89 -17.93
CA TYR A 515 7.52 5.81 -16.92
C TYR A 515 7.48 7.27 -17.41
N SER A 516 8.35 7.67 -18.31
CA SER A 516 8.44 9.00 -18.88
C SER A 516 7.74 9.14 -20.25
N LEU A 517 7.29 8.02 -20.84
CA LEU A 517 6.68 8.00 -22.17
C LEU A 517 5.36 8.76 -22.17
N LYS A 518 5.19 9.69 -23.09
CA LYS A 518 3.94 10.44 -23.26
C LYS A 518 2.98 9.67 -24.16
N PRO A 519 1.66 9.68 -23.89
CA PRO A 519 0.67 9.12 -24.80
C PRO A 519 0.70 9.80 -26.16
N LEU A 520 0.40 9.03 -27.22
CA LEU A 520 0.26 9.55 -28.61
C LEU A 520 -0.82 10.62 -28.74
N LEU A 521 -1.81 10.59 -27.86
CA LEU A 521 -2.93 11.53 -27.81
C LEU A 521 -3.00 12.17 -26.42
N ASP A 522 -3.26 13.45 -26.36
CA ASP A 522 -3.71 14.09 -25.12
C ASP A 522 -5.22 13.86 -24.87
N GLY A 523 -5.65 14.08 -23.65
CA GLY A 523 -7.06 13.83 -23.26
C GLY A 523 -8.06 14.68 -24.05
N LYS A 524 -7.70 15.90 -24.47
CA LYS A 524 -8.58 16.78 -25.24
C LYS A 524 -8.76 16.27 -26.68
N THR A 525 -7.68 15.84 -27.31
CA THR A 525 -7.69 15.27 -28.65
C THR A 525 -8.47 13.96 -28.67
N LEU A 526 -8.26 13.11 -27.65
CA LEU A 526 -9.01 11.85 -27.48
C LEU A 526 -10.51 12.10 -27.27
N ALA A 527 -10.90 13.06 -26.42
CA ALA A 527 -12.27 13.43 -26.19
C ALA A 527 -12.97 13.92 -27.46
N LYS A 528 -12.28 14.71 -28.28
CA LYS A 528 -12.77 15.18 -29.58
C LYS A 528 -12.94 14.02 -30.58
N ALA A 529 -11.98 13.10 -30.65
CA ALA A 529 -12.04 11.93 -31.53
C ALA A 529 -13.17 10.95 -31.18
N LEU A 530 -13.52 10.87 -29.89
CA LEU A 530 -14.61 10.04 -29.38
C LEU A 530 -15.96 10.79 -29.34
N SER A 531 -16.00 12.10 -29.70
CA SER A 531 -17.19 12.95 -29.59
C SER A 531 -17.80 12.96 -28.20
N THR A 532 -16.98 12.84 -27.15
CA THR A 532 -17.40 12.76 -25.74
C THR A 532 -16.83 13.94 -24.96
N PRO A 533 -17.61 14.63 -24.11
CA PRO A 533 -17.08 15.73 -23.31
C PRO A 533 -15.90 15.30 -22.42
N PRO A 534 -14.90 16.18 -22.20
CA PRO A 534 -13.82 15.91 -21.27
C PRO A 534 -14.34 15.56 -19.89
N GLY A 535 -13.79 14.52 -19.27
CA GLY A 535 -14.21 14.04 -17.98
C GLY A 535 -13.19 13.10 -17.35
N PRO A 536 -13.48 12.59 -16.16
CA PRO A 536 -12.58 11.70 -15.43
C PRO A 536 -12.27 10.38 -16.15
N TRP A 537 -13.12 9.93 -17.10
CA TRP A 537 -12.89 8.75 -17.96
C TRP A 537 -11.61 8.85 -18.79
N MET A 538 -11.11 10.08 -19.03
CA MET A 538 -9.94 10.31 -19.88
C MET A 538 -8.65 9.61 -19.37
N LYS A 539 -8.52 9.45 -18.05
CA LYS A 539 -7.33 8.78 -17.49
C LYS A 539 -7.28 7.32 -17.93
N ASP A 540 -8.37 6.60 -17.72
CA ASP A 540 -8.44 5.17 -18.05
C ASP A 540 -8.37 4.93 -19.56
N ALA A 541 -9.00 5.81 -20.35
CA ALA A 541 -8.89 5.78 -21.80
C ALA A 541 -7.46 6.07 -22.29
N LEU A 542 -6.73 6.98 -21.65
CA LEU A 542 -5.32 7.23 -21.96
C LEU A 542 -4.41 6.07 -21.56
N ASP A 543 -4.77 5.30 -20.52
CA ASP A 543 -4.07 4.06 -20.18
C ASP A 543 -4.28 2.98 -21.26
N VAL A 544 -5.47 2.89 -21.87
CA VAL A 544 -5.72 2.04 -23.05
C VAL A 544 -4.88 2.50 -24.26
N VAL A 545 -4.84 3.81 -24.52
CA VAL A 545 -3.97 4.38 -25.58
C VAL A 545 -2.52 4.03 -25.34
N MET A 546 -2.05 4.14 -24.09
CA MET A 546 -0.68 3.81 -23.73
C MET A 546 -0.37 2.32 -23.90
N ALA A 547 -1.26 1.43 -23.44
CA ALA A 547 -1.11 -0.01 -23.62
C ALA A 547 -1.04 -0.37 -25.13
N TRP A 548 -1.91 0.25 -25.94
CA TRP A 548 -1.87 0.08 -27.39
C TRP A 548 -0.54 0.57 -27.99
N GLN A 549 -0.08 1.76 -27.58
CA GLN A 549 1.20 2.34 -28.01
C GLN A 549 2.39 1.44 -27.67
N LEU A 550 2.39 0.84 -26.50
CA LEU A 550 3.41 -0.11 -26.07
C LEU A 550 3.42 -1.39 -26.91
N ARG A 551 2.24 -1.89 -27.36
CA ARG A 551 2.15 -3.02 -28.27
C ARG A 551 2.59 -2.66 -29.70
N ASN A 552 2.46 -1.40 -30.09
CA ASN A 552 2.73 -0.91 -31.45
C ASN A 552 3.77 0.23 -31.43
N PRO A 553 5.04 -0.03 -31.06
CA PRO A 553 6.03 1.01 -30.80
C PRO A 553 6.39 1.85 -32.01
N ASP A 554 6.29 1.29 -33.21
CA ASP A 554 6.67 1.94 -34.48
C ASP A 554 5.54 2.74 -35.12
N VAL A 555 4.29 2.62 -34.58
CA VAL A 555 3.11 3.26 -35.16
C VAL A 555 2.91 4.63 -34.51
N LYS A 556 3.01 5.69 -35.32
CA LYS A 556 2.77 7.08 -34.88
C LYS A 556 1.34 7.58 -35.12
N ASP A 557 0.56 6.87 -35.95
CA ASP A 557 -0.84 7.21 -36.22
C ASP A 557 -1.71 6.74 -35.06
N PRO A 558 -2.47 7.64 -34.40
CA PRO A 558 -3.31 7.30 -33.27
C PRO A 558 -4.63 6.59 -33.64
N ALA A 559 -4.95 6.41 -34.92
CA ALA A 559 -6.24 5.86 -35.37
C ALA A 559 -6.54 4.48 -34.75
N GLY A 560 -5.53 3.60 -34.71
CA GLY A 560 -5.65 2.27 -34.10
C GLY A 560 -5.88 2.34 -32.58
N ALA A 561 -5.24 3.27 -31.89
CA ALA A 561 -5.45 3.47 -30.46
C ALA A 561 -6.87 3.99 -30.16
N ILE A 562 -7.40 4.91 -30.99
CA ILE A 562 -8.76 5.41 -30.87
C ILE A 562 -9.78 4.29 -31.09
N GLU A 563 -9.55 3.41 -32.07
CA GLU A 563 -10.41 2.25 -32.33
C GLU A 563 -10.39 1.26 -31.17
N GLU A 564 -9.22 1.06 -30.56
CA GLU A 564 -9.09 0.23 -29.35
C GLU A 564 -9.88 0.81 -28.18
N VAL A 565 -9.80 2.13 -27.95
CA VAL A 565 -10.62 2.80 -26.92
C VAL A 565 -12.10 2.70 -27.22
N LYS A 566 -12.51 2.77 -28.50
CA LYS A 566 -13.91 2.55 -28.90
C LYS A 566 -14.39 1.11 -28.64
N LYS A 567 -13.54 0.11 -28.90
CA LYS A 567 -13.82 -1.29 -28.58
C LYS A 567 -13.86 -1.56 -27.07
N HIS A 568 -13.02 -0.86 -26.30
CA HIS A 568 -13.08 -0.87 -24.84
C HIS A 568 -14.19 0.04 -24.29
N GLY A 569 -14.95 0.73 -25.14
CA GLY A 569 -16.13 1.51 -24.79
C GLY A 569 -17.34 0.68 -24.38
N GLU A 570 -17.30 -0.66 -24.57
CA GLU A 570 -18.02 -1.58 -23.71
C GLU A 570 -17.51 -1.40 -22.29
N LEU A 571 -18.44 -1.24 -21.34
CA LEU A 571 -18.17 -0.77 -19.97
C LEU A 571 -17.09 -1.64 -19.29
N THR A 572 -15.85 -1.19 -19.30
CA THR A 572 -14.79 -1.84 -18.54
C THR A 572 -15.02 -1.63 -17.05
N SER A 573 -14.61 -2.57 -16.22
CA SER A 573 -14.69 -2.42 -14.75
C SER A 573 -14.03 -1.13 -14.23
N ALA A 574 -13.09 -0.58 -14.98
CA ALA A 574 -12.44 0.71 -14.70
C ALA A 574 -13.39 1.89 -14.91
N LEU A 575 -14.15 1.91 -16.01
CA LEU A 575 -15.15 2.95 -16.29
C LEU A 575 -16.29 2.87 -15.28
N ALA A 576 -16.76 1.65 -14.97
CA ALA A 576 -17.75 1.41 -13.92
C ALA A 576 -17.26 1.91 -12.55
N SER A 577 -16.01 1.56 -12.17
CA SER A 577 -15.37 2.06 -10.94
C SER A 577 -15.32 3.59 -10.90
N HIS A 578 -15.05 4.22 -12.05
CA HIS A 578 -14.98 5.67 -12.17
C HIS A 578 -16.35 6.31 -11.87
N PHE A 579 -17.41 5.89 -12.55
CA PHE A 579 -18.76 6.41 -12.31
C PHE A 579 -19.23 6.14 -10.88
N LEU A 580 -18.94 4.96 -10.35
CA LEU A 580 -19.30 4.63 -8.97
C LEU A 580 -18.59 5.54 -7.96
N LYS A 581 -17.29 5.84 -8.15
CA LYS A 581 -16.51 6.68 -7.22
C LYS A 581 -16.89 8.15 -7.30
N LEU A 582 -17.04 8.70 -8.49
CA LEU A 582 -17.15 10.16 -8.70
C LEU A 582 -18.58 10.67 -8.86
N THR A 583 -19.49 9.81 -9.31
CA THR A 583 -20.89 10.20 -9.53
C THR A 583 -21.80 9.59 -8.47
N ILE A 584 -21.76 8.26 -8.28
CA ILE A 584 -22.70 7.55 -7.40
C ILE A 584 -22.33 7.74 -5.93
N ARG A 585 -21.07 7.45 -5.55
CA ARG A 585 -20.62 7.52 -4.15
C ARG A 585 -20.86 8.88 -3.47
N PRO A 586 -20.60 10.05 -4.09
CA PRO A 586 -20.87 11.33 -3.46
C PRO A 586 -22.35 11.56 -3.15
N LEU A 587 -23.26 11.11 -4.04
CA LEU A 587 -24.71 11.27 -3.88
C LEU A 587 -25.25 10.40 -2.75
N PHE A 588 -24.63 9.24 -2.48
CA PHE A 588 -25.00 8.30 -1.43
C PHE A 588 -24.15 8.45 -0.15
N ALA A 589 -23.17 9.35 -0.10
CA ALA A 589 -22.21 9.45 1.01
C ALA A 589 -22.85 9.73 2.37
N LYS A 590 -23.95 10.49 2.41
CA LYS A 590 -24.69 10.82 3.63
C LYS A 590 -25.71 9.76 4.07
N ALA A 591 -25.93 8.72 3.25
CA ALA A 591 -26.94 7.69 3.46
C ALA A 591 -26.29 6.28 3.59
N LYS A 592 -25.09 6.19 4.15
CA LYS A 592 -24.37 4.90 4.31
C LYS A 592 -25.13 3.97 5.26
N PRO A 593 -25.29 2.68 4.90
CA PRO A 593 -25.80 1.67 5.83
C PRO A 593 -24.87 1.50 7.03
N ASP A 594 -25.42 1.52 8.25
CA ASP A 594 -24.66 1.43 9.49
C ASP A 594 -23.92 0.08 9.67
N ASN A 595 -24.38 -0.95 8.98
CA ASN A 595 -23.91 -2.33 9.13
C ASN A 595 -22.74 -2.72 8.21
N VAL A 596 -22.29 -1.81 7.33
CA VAL A 596 -21.28 -2.10 6.30
C VAL A 596 -20.08 -1.17 6.43
N THR A 597 -18.86 -1.74 6.33
CA THR A 597 -17.60 -0.99 6.28
C THR A 597 -17.41 -0.33 4.91
N GLU A 598 -16.47 0.63 4.80
CA GLU A 598 -16.09 1.23 3.51
C GLU A 598 -15.52 0.23 2.49
N GLN A 599 -15.02 -0.90 2.98
CA GLN A 599 -14.47 -1.99 2.17
C GLN A 599 -15.53 -3.02 1.75
N GLY A 600 -16.83 -2.76 2.00
CA GLY A 600 -17.91 -3.67 1.67
C GLY A 600 -17.91 -4.96 2.50
N ARG A 601 -17.62 -4.88 3.81
CA ARG A 601 -17.66 -5.99 4.76
C ARG A 601 -18.65 -5.72 5.88
N LYS A 602 -19.19 -6.76 6.51
CA LYS A 602 -20.06 -6.64 7.69
C LYS A 602 -19.26 -6.06 8.86
N LYS A 603 -19.80 -5.05 9.55
CA LYS A 603 -19.25 -4.53 10.82
C LYS A 603 -19.45 -5.53 11.96
N THR A 604 -18.46 -5.66 12.85
CA THR A 604 -18.58 -6.47 14.07
C THR A 604 -19.44 -5.73 15.11
N ALA A 605 -20.07 -6.48 16.02
CA ALA A 605 -20.93 -5.89 17.05
C ALA A 605 -20.23 -4.83 17.93
N ALA A 606 -18.91 -4.96 18.12
CA ALA A 606 -18.10 -4.00 18.87
C ALA A 606 -17.89 -2.64 18.14
N SER A 607 -18.13 -2.57 16.82
CA SER A 607 -17.94 -1.39 16.00
C SER A 607 -19.25 -0.66 15.65
N LEU A 608 -20.39 -1.13 16.14
CA LEU A 608 -21.68 -0.48 15.93
C LEU A 608 -21.86 0.63 16.98
N PRO A 609 -22.19 1.86 16.58
CA PRO A 609 -22.52 2.91 17.54
C PRO A 609 -23.74 2.47 18.35
N ALA A 610 -23.74 2.77 19.66
CA ALA A 610 -24.91 2.56 20.51
C ALA A 610 -26.10 3.31 19.87
N LYS A 611 -27.21 2.61 19.66
CA LYS A 611 -28.46 3.24 19.18
C LYS A 611 -28.88 4.30 20.20
N MET A 612 -28.53 5.56 19.91
CA MET A 612 -29.23 6.68 20.52
C MET A 612 -30.59 6.79 19.83
N THR A 613 -31.64 6.41 20.55
CA THR A 613 -33.03 6.71 20.22
C THR A 613 -33.22 8.23 20.30
N SER A 614 -32.99 8.92 19.19
CA SER A 614 -33.52 10.26 18.99
C SER A 614 -34.60 10.16 17.91
N GLU A 615 -35.81 9.87 18.35
CA GLU A 615 -37.01 10.26 17.63
C GLU A 615 -36.98 11.80 17.48
N ASN A 616 -36.74 12.31 16.31
CA ASN A 616 -36.93 13.70 15.84
C ASN A 616 -35.70 14.36 15.21
N SER A 617 -35.18 13.87 14.09
CA SER A 617 -34.34 14.76 13.24
C SER A 617 -34.24 14.43 11.75
N ASP A 618 -34.92 13.44 11.20
CA ASP A 618 -34.62 12.99 9.82
C ASP A 618 -35.58 13.40 8.69
N GLU A 619 -36.63 14.16 8.94
CA GLU A 619 -37.56 14.57 7.85
C GLU A 619 -37.06 15.71 6.96
N ARG A 620 -35.90 16.33 7.22
CA ARG A 620 -35.42 17.50 6.46
C ARG A 620 -34.10 17.35 5.71
N VAL A 621 -33.43 16.19 5.77
CA VAL A 621 -32.21 15.99 4.97
C VAL A 621 -32.61 15.52 3.57
N VAL A 622 -32.63 16.44 2.63
CA VAL A 622 -32.80 16.14 1.19
C VAL A 622 -31.67 15.17 0.80
N LYS A 623 -32.06 13.92 0.51
CA LYS A 623 -31.10 12.89 0.01
C LYS A 623 -30.71 13.29 -1.43
N PRO A 624 -29.44 13.62 -1.74
CA PRO A 624 -29.06 14.17 -3.06
C PRO A 624 -29.50 13.29 -4.22
N TRP A 625 -29.39 11.97 -4.10
CA TRP A 625 -29.74 11.00 -5.15
C TRP A 625 -31.26 10.91 -5.45
N LYS A 626 -32.12 11.53 -4.64
CA LYS A 626 -33.59 11.67 -4.89
C LYS A 626 -33.95 12.93 -5.66
N SER A 627 -33.01 13.84 -5.89
CA SER A 627 -33.32 15.08 -6.61
C SER A 627 -33.55 14.79 -8.11
N GLU A 628 -34.47 15.54 -8.75
CA GLU A 628 -34.70 15.42 -10.19
C GLU A 628 -33.41 15.67 -11.00
N LYS A 629 -32.55 16.57 -10.52
CA LYS A 629 -31.27 16.89 -11.15
C LYS A 629 -30.32 15.69 -11.18
N ASP A 630 -30.36 14.81 -10.19
CA ASP A 630 -29.46 13.69 -10.01
C ASP A 630 -30.12 12.33 -10.32
N ALA A 631 -31.35 12.32 -10.84
CA ALA A 631 -32.13 11.12 -11.19
C ALA A 631 -31.35 10.17 -12.16
N TYR A 632 -30.47 10.73 -13.01
CA TYR A 632 -29.62 9.96 -13.91
C TYR A 632 -28.70 9.00 -13.18
N ALA A 633 -28.36 9.27 -11.91
CA ALA A 633 -27.45 8.44 -11.11
C ALA A 633 -28.03 7.04 -10.86
N LEU A 634 -29.35 6.92 -10.66
CA LEU A 634 -30.04 5.64 -10.50
C LEU A 634 -30.03 4.83 -11.80
N ALA A 635 -30.29 5.50 -12.94
CA ALA A 635 -30.21 4.87 -14.25
C ALA A 635 -28.78 4.40 -14.57
N LEU A 636 -27.79 5.22 -14.22
CA LEU A 636 -26.37 4.88 -14.37
C LEU A 636 -25.97 3.69 -13.48
N LEU A 637 -26.42 3.67 -12.23
CA LEU A 637 -26.17 2.54 -11.32
C LEU A 637 -26.78 1.25 -11.87
N LYS A 638 -28.03 1.32 -12.35
CA LYS A 638 -28.69 0.18 -12.97
C LYS A 638 -27.94 -0.31 -14.21
N TRP A 639 -27.55 0.60 -15.08
CA TRP A 639 -26.80 0.25 -16.29
C TRP A 639 -25.46 -0.43 -15.95
N ILE A 640 -24.73 0.07 -14.94
CA ILE A 640 -23.48 -0.54 -14.46
C ILE A 640 -23.71 -1.97 -13.99
N VAL A 641 -24.74 -2.20 -13.18
CA VAL A 641 -25.04 -3.53 -12.63
C VAL A 641 -25.48 -4.51 -13.73
N ASP A 642 -26.30 -4.05 -14.68
CA ASP A 642 -26.85 -4.92 -15.73
C ASP A 642 -25.83 -5.23 -16.84
N SER A 643 -24.86 -4.33 -17.11
CA SER A 643 -24.00 -4.41 -18.31
C SER A 643 -22.56 -4.89 -18.04
N SER A 644 -22.08 -4.93 -16.79
CA SER A 644 -20.63 -4.97 -16.52
C SER A 644 -20.17 -6.03 -15.54
N LEU A 645 -21.08 -6.77 -14.94
CA LEU A 645 -20.72 -7.66 -13.84
C LEU A 645 -20.38 -9.07 -14.35
N ASP A 646 -19.09 -9.36 -14.44
CA ASP A 646 -18.54 -10.72 -14.35
C ASP A 646 -18.00 -10.96 -12.92
N GLU A 647 -17.57 -12.17 -12.64
CA GLU A 647 -17.09 -12.58 -11.32
C GLU A 647 -15.92 -11.71 -10.82
N PHE A 648 -14.98 -11.38 -11.69
CA PHE A 648 -13.79 -10.58 -11.40
C PHE A 648 -14.14 -9.09 -11.18
N SER A 649 -14.96 -8.51 -12.05
CA SER A 649 -15.41 -7.12 -11.94
C SER A 649 -16.25 -6.91 -10.69
N THR A 650 -17.07 -7.89 -10.33
CA THR A 650 -17.91 -7.87 -9.11
C THR A 650 -17.05 -7.75 -7.87
N GLU A 651 -15.99 -8.54 -7.72
CA GLU A 651 -15.11 -8.46 -6.55
C GLU A 651 -14.43 -7.08 -6.43
N ARG A 652 -13.94 -6.55 -7.53
CA ARG A 652 -13.27 -5.24 -7.58
C ARG A 652 -14.23 -4.07 -7.28
N LEU A 653 -15.46 -4.14 -7.78
CA LEU A 653 -16.47 -3.08 -7.62
C LEU A 653 -17.31 -3.22 -6.35
N TRP A 654 -17.18 -4.34 -5.64
CA TRP A 654 -17.97 -4.68 -4.46
C TRP A 654 -18.11 -3.56 -3.42
N PRO A 655 -17.00 -2.89 -2.97
CA PRO A 655 -17.10 -1.83 -1.98
C PRO A 655 -17.87 -0.59 -2.47
N LEU A 656 -17.99 -0.42 -3.78
CA LEU A 656 -18.64 0.73 -4.40
C LEU A 656 -20.12 0.45 -4.73
N LEU A 657 -20.48 -0.81 -5.01
CA LEU A 657 -21.83 -1.25 -5.38
C LEU A 657 -22.72 -1.53 -4.17
N VAL A 658 -22.18 -2.18 -3.14
CA VAL A 658 -22.97 -2.62 -1.99
C VAL A 658 -23.64 -1.47 -1.24
N PRO A 659 -22.95 -0.38 -0.85
CA PRO A 659 -23.58 0.69 -0.06
C PRO A 659 -24.76 1.37 -0.76
N PRO A 660 -24.68 1.83 -2.03
CA PRO A 660 -25.81 2.45 -2.70
C PRO A 660 -26.98 1.48 -2.92
N ILE A 661 -26.72 0.21 -3.26
CA ILE A 661 -27.78 -0.80 -3.45
C ILE A 661 -28.52 -1.05 -2.13
N LEU A 662 -27.82 -1.24 -1.02
CA LEU A 662 -28.46 -1.40 0.29
C LEU A 662 -29.25 -0.16 0.70
N THR A 663 -28.72 1.03 0.43
CA THR A 663 -29.47 2.29 0.70
C THR A 663 -30.78 2.34 -0.06
N LEU A 664 -30.84 1.82 -1.28
CA LEU A 664 -32.07 1.75 -2.08
C LEU A 664 -33.03 0.68 -1.52
N VAL A 665 -32.53 -0.49 -1.11
CA VAL A 665 -33.35 -1.55 -0.47
C VAL A 665 -33.98 -1.06 0.82
N ASP A 666 -33.25 -0.27 1.62
CA ASP A 666 -33.70 0.26 2.90
C ASP A 666 -34.59 1.53 2.76
N ASP A 667 -34.75 2.06 1.55
CA ASP A 667 -35.54 3.28 1.36
C ASP A 667 -37.05 3.01 1.61
N TRP A 668 -37.76 4.00 2.12
CA TRP A 668 -39.20 3.88 2.41
C TRP A 668 -40.09 3.97 1.15
N GLU A 669 -39.59 4.63 0.08
CA GLU A 669 -40.30 4.73 -1.17
C GLU A 669 -40.26 3.42 -1.96
N THR A 670 -41.43 2.89 -2.31
CA THR A 670 -41.60 1.59 -2.99
C THR A 670 -40.82 1.49 -4.30
N LYS A 671 -40.76 2.57 -5.10
CA LYS A 671 -40.00 2.59 -6.36
C LYS A 671 -38.49 2.38 -6.18
N HIS A 672 -37.91 3.00 -5.11
CA HIS A 672 -36.48 2.86 -4.83
C HIS A 672 -36.18 1.50 -4.20
N LYS A 673 -37.05 1.05 -3.29
CA LYS A 673 -36.95 -0.27 -2.68
C LYS A 673 -36.96 -1.39 -3.72
N ARG A 674 -37.89 -1.33 -4.66
CA ARG A 674 -37.95 -2.25 -5.80
C ARG A 674 -36.67 -2.24 -6.62
N LEU A 675 -36.19 -1.02 -7.00
CA LEU A 675 -34.93 -0.88 -7.75
C LEU A 675 -33.76 -1.48 -6.98
N GLY A 676 -33.69 -1.22 -5.67
CA GLY A 676 -32.65 -1.77 -4.78
C GLY A 676 -32.67 -3.31 -4.76
N ALA A 677 -33.84 -3.93 -4.63
CA ALA A 677 -34.01 -5.39 -4.65
C ALA A 677 -33.64 -5.99 -6.02
N ASP A 678 -34.01 -5.36 -7.13
CA ASP A 678 -33.65 -5.75 -8.48
C ASP A 678 -32.13 -5.71 -8.73
N LEU A 679 -31.51 -4.61 -8.34
CA LEU A 679 -30.05 -4.45 -8.43
C LEU A 679 -29.28 -5.42 -7.51
N LEU A 680 -29.81 -5.68 -6.32
CA LEU A 680 -29.21 -6.67 -5.42
C LEU A 680 -29.32 -8.08 -6.00
N HIS A 681 -30.43 -8.42 -6.63
CA HIS A 681 -30.61 -9.71 -7.31
C HIS A 681 -29.59 -9.87 -8.46
N SER A 682 -29.45 -8.85 -9.33
CA SER A 682 -28.46 -8.83 -10.42
C SER A 682 -27.03 -8.95 -9.88
N LEU A 683 -26.69 -8.22 -8.82
CA LEU A 683 -25.39 -8.30 -8.15
C LEU A 683 -25.13 -9.72 -7.59
N LEU A 684 -26.12 -10.33 -6.93
CA LEU A 684 -26.00 -11.68 -6.36
C LEU A 684 -25.80 -12.75 -7.42
N ARG A 685 -26.37 -12.60 -8.60
CA ARG A 685 -26.15 -13.52 -9.74
C ARG A 685 -24.71 -13.56 -10.21
N ALA A 686 -24.00 -12.42 -10.13
CA ALA A 686 -22.60 -12.28 -10.50
C ALA A 686 -21.63 -12.48 -9.31
N THR A 687 -22.14 -12.78 -8.11
CA THR A 687 -21.34 -12.88 -6.89
C THR A 687 -20.89 -14.31 -6.61
N PRO A 688 -19.58 -14.60 -6.59
CA PRO A 688 -19.11 -15.92 -6.20
C PRO A 688 -19.37 -16.21 -4.72
N PRO A 689 -19.68 -17.46 -4.35
CA PRO A 689 -19.93 -17.86 -2.95
C PRO A 689 -18.78 -17.51 -1.99
N SER A 690 -17.54 -17.59 -2.46
CA SER A 690 -16.32 -17.25 -1.73
C SER A 690 -16.29 -15.77 -1.30
N LEU A 691 -16.70 -14.85 -2.17
CA LEU A 691 -16.76 -13.42 -1.87
C LEU A 691 -17.82 -13.11 -0.80
N LEU A 692 -19.01 -13.73 -0.92
CA LEU A 692 -20.08 -13.55 0.05
C LEU A 692 -19.71 -14.07 1.44
N SER A 693 -19.03 -15.21 1.51
CA SER A 693 -18.52 -15.80 2.76
C SER A 693 -17.44 -14.90 3.39
N ARG A 694 -16.44 -14.45 2.60
CA ARG A 694 -15.33 -13.64 3.08
C ARG A 694 -15.75 -12.26 3.59
N THR A 695 -16.78 -11.67 2.98
CA THR A 695 -17.28 -10.34 3.38
C THR A 695 -18.27 -10.39 4.54
N GLY A 696 -18.87 -11.54 4.82
CA GLY A 696 -19.90 -11.73 5.84
C GLY A 696 -21.23 -11.02 5.57
N LEU A 697 -21.44 -10.48 4.35
CA LEU A 697 -22.62 -9.66 4.01
C LEU A 697 -23.90 -10.47 3.76
N GLY A 698 -23.81 -11.80 3.67
CA GLY A 698 -24.98 -12.64 3.43
C GLY A 698 -26.12 -12.42 4.46
N SER A 699 -25.80 -12.25 5.73
CA SER A 699 -26.82 -11.93 6.77
C SER A 699 -27.36 -10.49 6.65
N VAL A 700 -26.53 -9.54 6.23
CA VAL A 700 -26.94 -8.14 6.02
C VAL A 700 -27.92 -8.03 4.85
N PHE A 701 -27.66 -8.75 3.76
CA PHE A 701 -28.59 -8.80 2.61
C PHE A 701 -29.90 -9.47 2.96
N GLU A 702 -29.86 -10.56 3.77
CA GLU A 702 -31.06 -11.21 4.29
C GLU A 702 -31.87 -10.24 5.16
N GLU A 703 -31.21 -9.55 6.11
CA GLU A 703 -31.84 -8.54 6.98
C GLU A 703 -32.46 -7.37 6.18
N ALA A 704 -31.87 -6.98 5.05
CA ALA A 704 -32.41 -5.93 4.19
C ALA A 704 -33.57 -6.39 3.29
N LEU A 705 -33.52 -7.64 2.77
CA LEU A 705 -34.54 -8.17 1.85
C LEU A 705 -35.80 -8.71 2.58
N MET A 706 -35.66 -9.30 3.76
CA MET A 706 -36.79 -9.88 4.49
C MET A 706 -37.93 -8.89 4.78
N PRO A 707 -37.67 -7.62 5.17
CA PRO A 707 -38.74 -6.62 5.31
C PRO A 707 -39.51 -6.31 4.01
N CYS A 708 -38.90 -6.52 2.82
CA CYS A 708 -39.59 -6.31 1.55
C CYS A 708 -40.81 -7.24 1.41
N LEU A 709 -40.82 -8.41 2.06
CA LEU A 709 -41.92 -9.37 2.04
C LEU A 709 -43.14 -8.93 2.85
N THR A 710 -43.02 -7.88 3.67
CA THR A 710 -44.12 -7.32 4.46
C THR A 710 -44.82 -6.11 3.83
N TYR A 711 -44.39 -5.72 2.60
CA TYR A 711 -45.03 -4.64 1.84
C TYR A 711 -46.30 -5.17 1.16
N LEU A 712 -47.36 -5.22 1.90
CA LEU A 712 -48.65 -5.84 1.51
C LEU A 712 -49.77 -4.80 1.48
N PRO A 713 -50.88 -5.08 0.75
CA PRO A 713 -52.07 -4.23 0.76
C PRO A 713 -52.62 -3.98 2.15
N SER A 714 -53.26 -2.92 2.34
CA SER A 714 -53.67 -2.13 3.49
C SER A 714 -52.75 -0.95 3.79
N LEU A 715 -51.38 -1.15 3.64
CA LEU A 715 -50.38 -0.13 3.85
C LEU A 715 -49.67 0.26 2.53
N THR A 716 -49.60 -0.68 1.57
CA THR A 716 -48.94 -0.49 0.27
C THR A 716 -49.91 -0.76 -0.87
N PRO A 717 -50.00 0.10 -1.90
CA PRO A 717 -50.82 -0.18 -3.07
C PRO A 717 -50.48 -1.54 -3.71
N GLU A 718 -51.51 -2.27 -4.19
CA GLU A 718 -51.30 -3.62 -4.78
C GLU A 718 -50.28 -3.66 -5.90
N PRO A 719 -50.24 -2.74 -6.89
CA PRO A 719 -49.21 -2.74 -7.94
C PRO A 719 -47.75 -2.63 -7.38
N ASP A 720 -47.58 -1.82 -6.35
CA ASP A 720 -46.28 -1.67 -5.69
C ASP A 720 -45.89 -2.91 -4.91
N SER A 721 -46.83 -3.54 -4.20
CA SER A 721 -46.65 -4.81 -3.50
C SER A 721 -46.21 -5.90 -4.48
N VAL A 722 -46.92 -6.05 -5.59
CA VAL A 722 -46.63 -6.99 -6.68
C VAL A 722 -45.20 -6.77 -7.22
N ALA A 723 -44.86 -5.50 -7.49
CA ALA A 723 -43.54 -5.15 -8.01
C ALA A 723 -42.38 -5.44 -7.05
N ILE A 724 -42.58 -5.20 -5.74
CA ILE A 724 -41.58 -5.50 -4.71
C ILE A 724 -41.43 -7.01 -4.51
N LEU A 725 -42.54 -7.74 -4.35
CA LEU A 725 -42.51 -9.17 -4.10
C LEU A 725 -41.88 -9.94 -5.27
N SER A 726 -42.19 -9.56 -6.51
CA SER A 726 -41.63 -10.16 -7.73
C SER A 726 -40.11 -10.02 -7.85
N THR A 727 -39.47 -9.04 -7.18
CA THR A 727 -38.02 -8.86 -7.14
C THR A 727 -37.38 -9.42 -5.88
N ALA A 728 -38.04 -9.32 -4.73
CA ALA A 728 -37.48 -9.72 -3.44
C ALA A 728 -37.32 -11.24 -3.28
N TYR A 729 -38.29 -12.05 -3.70
CA TYR A 729 -38.20 -13.52 -3.60
C TYR A 729 -37.06 -14.11 -4.44
N PRO A 730 -36.90 -13.78 -5.74
CA PRO A 730 -35.76 -14.25 -6.53
C PRO A 730 -34.40 -13.85 -5.95
N ALA A 731 -34.31 -12.63 -5.38
CA ALA A 731 -33.10 -12.16 -4.72
C ALA A 731 -32.75 -13.01 -3.48
N LEU A 732 -33.74 -13.32 -2.63
CA LEU A 732 -33.58 -14.17 -1.45
C LEU A 732 -33.19 -15.61 -1.81
N PHE A 733 -33.77 -16.19 -2.87
CA PHE A 733 -33.38 -17.53 -3.31
C PHE A 733 -31.95 -17.55 -3.83
N THR A 734 -31.57 -16.57 -4.66
CA THR A 734 -30.20 -16.47 -5.17
C THR A 734 -29.20 -16.26 -4.03
N LEU A 735 -29.55 -15.42 -3.04
CA LEU A 735 -28.76 -15.22 -1.82
C LEU A 735 -28.57 -16.53 -1.05
N THR A 736 -29.64 -17.28 -0.86
CA THR A 736 -29.61 -18.56 -0.12
C THR A 736 -28.74 -19.59 -0.82
N ARG A 737 -28.83 -19.71 -2.16
CA ARG A 737 -28.00 -20.60 -2.98
C ARG A 737 -26.51 -20.23 -2.89
N ASN A 738 -26.17 -18.94 -3.00
CA ASN A 738 -24.78 -18.47 -2.95
C ASN A 738 -24.19 -18.58 -1.55
N ARG A 739 -25.00 -18.37 -0.51
CA ARG A 739 -24.55 -18.46 0.89
C ARG A 739 -24.36 -19.92 1.34
N PHE A 740 -25.20 -20.84 0.84
CA PHE A 740 -25.21 -22.25 1.23
C PHE A 740 -25.25 -23.13 -0.04
N PRO A 741 -24.14 -23.27 -0.78
CA PRO A 741 -24.11 -24.09 -2.02
C PRO A 741 -24.40 -25.57 -1.72
N SER A 742 -25.12 -26.23 -2.64
CA SER A 742 -25.40 -27.66 -2.55
C SER A 742 -24.16 -28.50 -2.85
N PRO A 743 -23.98 -29.68 -2.22
CA PRO A 743 -22.85 -30.57 -2.51
C PRO A 743 -22.73 -31.01 -3.98
N SER A 744 -23.84 -31.07 -4.70
CA SER A 744 -23.89 -31.43 -6.14
C SER A 744 -23.33 -30.34 -7.08
N SER A 745 -23.11 -29.12 -6.61
CA SER A 745 -22.51 -28.03 -7.42
C SER A 745 -20.97 -27.99 -7.30
N LEU A 746 -20.35 -28.84 -6.48
CA LEU A 746 -18.90 -28.89 -6.23
C LEU A 746 -18.23 -30.11 -6.90
N ILE A 747 -18.63 -30.45 -8.13
CA ILE A 747 -17.91 -31.46 -8.90
C ILE A 747 -16.64 -30.85 -9.49
N SER A 748 -15.58 -30.83 -8.70
CA SER A 748 -14.20 -31.03 -9.17
C SER A 748 -13.25 -31.25 -7.98
N THR A 749 -12.59 -32.42 -8.00
CA THR A 749 -11.39 -32.85 -7.29
C THR A 749 -11.50 -33.28 -5.83
N SER A 750 -11.18 -34.56 -5.67
CA SER A 750 -10.65 -35.31 -4.51
C SER A 750 -11.65 -35.94 -3.54
N SER A 751 -11.57 -37.29 -3.56
CA SER A 751 -12.09 -38.25 -2.59
C SER A 751 -11.59 -37.97 -1.18
N SER A 752 -12.45 -37.50 -0.30
CA SER A 752 -12.30 -37.68 1.15
C SER A 752 -13.67 -37.52 1.83
N SER A 753 -13.90 -38.29 2.88
CA SER A 753 -15.09 -38.50 3.72
C SER A 753 -15.97 -37.27 3.98
N PRO A 754 -17.30 -37.43 4.21
CA PRO A 754 -18.24 -36.35 4.47
C PRO A 754 -17.80 -35.55 5.71
N SER A 755 -17.39 -34.30 5.49
CA SER A 755 -16.94 -33.42 6.57
C SER A 755 -18.14 -32.82 7.31
N THR A 756 -18.01 -32.64 8.60
CA THR A 756 -18.97 -31.96 9.52
C THR A 756 -19.44 -30.58 9.00
N THR A 757 -18.72 -29.97 8.06
CA THR A 757 -19.05 -28.68 7.43
C THR A 757 -20.20 -28.78 6.40
N ALA A 758 -20.36 -29.91 5.69
CA ALA A 758 -21.42 -30.10 4.70
C ALA A 758 -22.80 -30.21 5.38
N ASP A 759 -22.88 -30.91 6.50
CA ASP A 759 -24.11 -31.04 7.28
C ASP A 759 -24.52 -29.71 7.95
N SER A 760 -23.56 -28.93 8.43
CA SER A 760 -23.80 -27.59 8.98
C SER A 760 -24.38 -26.63 7.94
N ASN A 761 -23.86 -26.63 6.72
CA ASN A 761 -24.35 -25.81 5.61
C ASN A 761 -25.76 -26.23 5.16
N ARG A 762 -26.07 -27.54 5.11
CA ARG A 762 -27.41 -28.04 4.82
C ARG A 762 -28.42 -27.54 5.86
N HIS A 763 -28.12 -27.68 7.15
CA HIS A 763 -28.97 -27.19 8.22
C HIS A 763 -29.23 -25.69 8.16
N ALA A 764 -28.17 -24.91 7.88
CA ALA A 764 -28.28 -23.45 7.73
C ALA A 764 -29.15 -23.06 6.51
N ARG A 765 -29.00 -23.78 5.39
CA ARG A 765 -29.83 -23.58 4.19
C ARG A 765 -31.29 -23.86 4.46
N VAL A 766 -31.61 -25.04 5.05
CA VAL A 766 -32.98 -25.42 5.42
C VAL A 766 -33.60 -24.39 6.36
N LYS A 767 -32.85 -23.91 7.35
CA LYS A 767 -33.32 -22.86 8.27
C LYS A 767 -33.63 -21.53 7.55
N ALA A 768 -32.80 -21.12 6.60
CA ALA A 768 -33.05 -19.91 5.80
C ALA A 768 -34.31 -20.03 4.95
N LEU A 769 -34.46 -21.14 4.22
CA LEU A 769 -35.65 -21.42 3.39
C LEU A 769 -36.93 -21.54 4.24
N ASP A 770 -36.85 -22.19 5.40
CA ASP A 770 -37.94 -22.27 6.39
C ASP A 770 -38.38 -20.88 6.89
N THR A 771 -37.42 -20.00 7.11
CA THR A 771 -37.70 -18.61 7.52
C THR A 771 -38.42 -17.84 6.39
N ILE A 772 -38.00 -17.99 5.13
CA ILE A 772 -38.66 -17.38 3.97
C ILE A 772 -40.09 -17.92 3.82
N LEU A 773 -40.31 -19.24 3.99
CA LEU A 773 -41.61 -19.85 3.95
C LEU A 773 -42.54 -19.27 5.02
N ARG A 774 -42.14 -19.33 6.28
CA ARG A 774 -42.97 -18.94 7.43
C ARG A 774 -43.23 -17.44 7.49
N LYS A 775 -42.12 -16.64 7.50
CA LYS A 775 -42.20 -15.20 7.71
C LYS A 775 -42.50 -14.42 6.41
N GLY A 776 -42.22 -15.03 5.26
CA GLY A 776 -42.54 -14.47 3.97
C GLY A 776 -43.91 -14.99 3.49
N ILE A 777 -43.93 -16.18 2.86
CA ILE A 777 -45.06 -16.65 2.08
C ILE A 777 -46.32 -16.91 2.96
N LEU A 778 -46.19 -17.70 4.02
CA LEU A 778 -47.36 -18.03 4.86
C LEU A 778 -47.90 -16.80 5.61
N HIS A 779 -47.01 -15.95 6.10
CA HIS A 779 -47.41 -14.70 6.76
C HIS A 779 -48.08 -13.74 5.79
N ALA A 780 -47.52 -13.58 4.56
CA ALA A 780 -48.09 -12.71 3.56
C ALA A 780 -49.47 -13.21 3.06
N TYR A 781 -49.62 -14.53 2.89
CA TYR A 781 -50.90 -15.13 2.53
C TYR A 781 -51.95 -14.92 3.64
N ALA A 782 -51.60 -15.19 4.89
CA ALA A 782 -52.50 -14.98 6.02
C ALA A 782 -52.92 -13.50 6.17
N HIS A 783 -51.98 -12.56 5.92
CA HIS A 783 -52.27 -11.13 5.96
C HIS A 783 -53.23 -10.66 4.81
N SER A 784 -52.97 -11.18 3.58
CA SER A 784 -53.81 -10.83 2.41
C SER A 784 -55.14 -11.56 2.41
N ASN A 785 -55.30 -12.59 3.21
CA ASN A 785 -56.50 -13.40 3.38
C ASN A 785 -57.18 -13.79 2.02
N GLY A 786 -56.37 -14.04 0.99
CA GLY A 786 -56.83 -14.42 -0.33
C GLY A 786 -57.60 -13.32 -1.12
N GLN A 787 -57.66 -12.11 -0.57
CA GLN A 787 -58.43 -11.01 -1.22
C GLN A 787 -57.73 -10.41 -2.46
N TYR A 788 -56.41 -10.66 -2.63
CA TYR A 788 -55.57 -10.14 -3.70
C TYR A 788 -55.00 -11.27 -4.56
N PRO A 789 -55.71 -11.62 -5.63
CA PRO A 789 -55.35 -12.78 -6.48
C PRO A 789 -53.95 -12.67 -7.11
N THR A 790 -53.56 -11.49 -7.53
CA THR A 790 -52.25 -11.25 -8.16
C THR A 790 -51.09 -11.48 -7.17
N ILE A 791 -51.26 -11.07 -5.92
CA ILE A 791 -50.27 -11.30 -4.86
C ILE A 791 -50.24 -12.78 -4.51
N THR A 792 -51.41 -13.43 -4.35
CA THR A 792 -51.53 -14.86 -4.06
C THR A 792 -50.83 -15.70 -5.14
N ASN A 793 -51.02 -15.32 -6.41
CA ASN A 793 -50.33 -15.96 -7.53
C ASN A 793 -48.79 -15.89 -7.40
N ILE A 794 -48.22 -14.71 -7.08
CA ILE A 794 -46.78 -14.54 -6.82
C ILE A 794 -46.31 -15.39 -5.64
N LEU A 795 -47.09 -15.43 -4.55
CA LEU A 795 -46.74 -16.22 -3.37
C LEU A 795 -46.65 -17.71 -3.69
N PHE A 796 -47.62 -18.25 -4.45
CA PHE A 796 -47.68 -19.67 -4.78
C PHE A 796 -46.63 -20.08 -5.83
N LEU A 797 -46.32 -19.25 -6.82
CA LEU A 797 -45.19 -19.48 -7.72
C LEU A 797 -43.85 -19.57 -6.97
N ASN A 798 -43.63 -18.67 -6.02
CA ASN A 798 -42.43 -18.70 -5.20
C ASN A 798 -42.45 -19.83 -4.18
N MET A 799 -43.64 -20.23 -3.69
CA MET A 799 -43.80 -21.41 -2.83
C MET A 799 -43.39 -22.67 -3.56
N ALA A 800 -43.85 -22.91 -4.80
CA ALA A 800 -43.45 -24.06 -5.57
C ALA A 800 -41.92 -24.15 -5.73
N SER A 801 -41.26 -23.03 -6.06
CA SER A 801 -39.79 -22.96 -6.16
C SER A 801 -39.11 -23.26 -4.85
N LEU A 802 -39.61 -22.73 -3.73
CA LEU A 802 -39.06 -22.91 -2.40
C LEU A 802 -39.22 -24.36 -1.91
N LEU A 803 -40.37 -24.99 -2.15
CA LEU A 803 -40.63 -26.40 -1.76
C LEU A 803 -39.69 -27.34 -2.50
N ASN A 804 -39.43 -27.08 -3.78
CA ASN A 804 -38.45 -27.87 -4.56
C ASN A 804 -37.03 -27.72 -4.00
N GLU A 805 -36.65 -26.59 -3.40
CA GLU A 805 -35.35 -26.43 -2.76
C GLU A 805 -35.30 -27.02 -1.33
N LEU A 806 -36.42 -27.03 -0.61
CA LEU A 806 -36.52 -27.69 0.70
C LEU A 806 -36.50 -29.20 0.61
N GLY A 807 -37.07 -29.77 -0.47
CA GLY A 807 -37.17 -31.18 -0.64
C GLY A 807 -37.95 -31.83 0.50
N ILE A 808 -37.47 -32.96 1.02
CA ILE A 808 -38.11 -33.72 2.10
C ILE A 808 -38.33 -32.92 3.40
N ASP A 809 -37.53 -31.87 3.65
CA ASP A 809 -37.65 -30.99 4.81
C ASP A 809 -38.96 -30.17 4.79
N SER A 810 -39.72 -30.17 3.68
CA SER A 810 -41.04 -29.55 3.53
C SER A 810 -42.14 -30.31 4.28
N VAL A 811 -41.96 -31.59 4.62
CA VAL A 811 -42.93 -32.48 5.29
C VAL A 811 -43.53 -31.86 6.56
N LYS A 812 -42.70 -31.15 7.35
CA LYS A 812 -43.14 -30.51 8.60
C LYS A 812 -44.21 -29.40 8.43
N HIS A 813 -44.45 -28.96 7.18
CA HIS A 813 -45.41 -27.89 6.89
C HIS A 813 -46.71 -28.41 6.26
N LEU A 814 -46.83 -29.69 5.93
CA LEU A 814 -47.98 -30.29 5.27
C LEU A 814 -49.33 -29.86 5.90
N GLN A 815 -49.43 -29.90 7.23
CA GLN A 815 -50.64 -29.56 7.96
C GLN A 815 -51.16 -28.14 7.68
N HIS A 816 -50.24 -27.19 7.30
CA HIS A 816 -50.61 -25.83 6.98
C HIS A 816 -50.75 -25.58 5.46
N LEU A 817 -49.89 -26.25 4.67
CA LEU A 817 -49.85 -26.01 3.20
C LEU A 817 -51.04 -26.63 2.50
N LEU A 818 -51.40 -27.87 2.81
CA LEU A 818 -52.42 -28.55 2.02
C LEU A 818 -53.81 -27.95 2.16
N PRO A 819 -54.34 -27.64 3.39
CA PRO A 819 -55.65 -27.00 3.49
C PRO A 819 -55.66 -25.60 2.84
N MET A 820 -54.54 -24.86 2.95
CA MET A 820 -54.40 -23.53 2.33
C MET A 820 -54.47 -23.62 0.80
N LEU A 821 -53.69 -24.52 0.19
CA LEU A 821 -53.68 -24.71 -1.27
C LEU A 821 -54.99 -25.26 -1.80
N SER A 822 -55.61 -26.23 -1.11
CA SER A 822 -56.92 -26.78 -1.51
C SER A 822 -58.03 -25.74 -1.49
N GLU A 823 -58.11 -24.92 -0.44
CA GLU A 823 -59.10 -23.86 -0.36
C GLU A 823 -58.83 -22.74 -1.42
N ALA A 824 -57.56 -22.39 -1.62
CA ALA A 824 -57.20 -21.42 -2.64
C ALA A 824 -57.51 -21.90 -4.06
N LEU A 825 -57.34 -23.17 -4.38
CA LEU A 825 -57.69 -23.80 -5.64
C LEU A 825 -59.20 -23.72 -5.90
N ILE A 826 -60.01 -24.07 -4.90
CA ILE A 826 -61.47 -24.02 -4.98
C ILE A 826 -61.93 -22.56 -5.24
N GLN A 827 -61.40 -21.60 -4.50
CA GLN A 827 -61.79 -20.19 -4.64
C GLN A 827 -61.30 -19.60 -5.99
N ALA A 828 -60.07 -19.92 -6.43
CA ALA A 828 -59.56 -19.46 -7.71
C ALA A 828 -60.41 -20.01 -8.90
N THR A 829 -60.89 -21.22 -8.79
CA THR A 829 -61.78 -21.85 -9.79
C THR A 829 -63.13 -21.20 -9.78
N LYS A 830 -63.72 -20.95 -8.61
CA LYS A 830 -64.95 -20.21 -8.45
C LYS A 830 -64.90 -18.81 -9.09
N THR A 831 -63.82 -18.12 -8.95
CA THR A 831 -63.61 -16.74 -9.42
C THR A 831 -63.01 -16.63 -10.81
N LYS A 832 -62.76 -17.75 -11.51
CA LYS A 832 -62.18 -17.83 -12.89
C LYS A 832 -60.81 -17.19 -13.05
N GLN A 833 -59.92 -17.39 -12.11
CA GLN A 833 -58.56 -16.78 -12.09
C GLN A 833 -57.55 -17.81 -12.59
N LYS A 834 -57.40 -17.93 -13.90
CA LYS A 834 -56.51 -18.90 -14.55
C LYS A 834 -55.10 -18.93 -13.95
N ASP A 835 -54.44 -17.78 -13.89
CA ASP A 835 -53.05 -17.73 -13.41
C ASP A 835 -52.89 -18.23 -11.95
N LEU A 836 -53.87 -17.92 -11.11
CA LEU A 836 -53.90 -18.39 -9.74
C LEU A 836 -54.18 -19.91 -9.66
N ILE A 837 -55.09 -20.43 -10.51
CA ILE A 837 -55.31 -21.88 -10.59
C ILE A 837 -54.03 -22.62 -10.96
N VAL A 838 -53.33 -22.15 -12.01
CA VAL A 838 -52.08 -22.75 -12.51
C VAL A 838 -50.98 -22.69 -11.42
N SER A 839 -50.78 -21.54 -10.76
CA SER A 839 -49.76 -21.41 -9.69
C SER A 839 -50.06 -22.25 -8.47
N THR A 840 -51.35 -22.41 -8.13
CA THR A 840 -51.79 -23.26 -7.01
C THR A 840 -51.53 -24.72 -7.31
N LEU A 841 -51.89 -25.20 -8.53
CA LEU A 841 -51.63 -26.57 -8.94
C LEU A 841 -50.14 -26.90 -8.97
N ARG A 842 -49.30 -25.98 -9.48
CA ARG A 842 -47.84 -26.13 -9.43
C ARG A 842 -47.29 -26.19 -8.00
N ALA A 843 -47.80 -25.37 -7.08
CA ALA A 843 -47.45 -25.44 -5.67
C ALA A 843 -47.89 -26.77 -5.05
N LEU A 844 -49.07 -27.27 -5.41
CA LEU A 844 -49.57 -28.54 -4.96
C LEU A 844 -48.69 -29.71 -5.44
N GLN A 845 -48.34 -29.70 -6.75
CA GLN A 845 -47.40 -30.68 -7.33
C GLN A 845 -46.07 -30.67 -6.59
N ALA A 846 -45.51 -29.48 -6.33
CA ALA A 846 -44.27 -29.35 -5.58
C ALA A 846 -44.40 -29.94 -4.17
N VAL A 847 -45.53 -29.79 -3.47
CA VAL A 847 -45.76 -30.45 -2.16
C VAL A 847 -45.75 -31.96 -2.34
N VAL A 848 -46.47 -32.48 -3.34
CA VAL A 848 -46.58 -33.94 -3.60
C VAL A 848 -45.19 -34.51 -3.90
N TYR A 849 -44.43 -33.92 -4.83
CA TYR A 849 -43.09 -34.40 -5.20
C TYR A 849 -42.09 -34.42 -4.04
N ASN A 850 -42.17 -33.48 -3.12
CA ASN A 850 -41.15 -33.33 -2.09
C ASN A 850 -41.53 -33.91 -0.74
N ALA A 851 -42.84 -34.07 -0.45
CA ALA A 851 -43.33 -34.54 0.84
C ALA A 851 -44.02 -35.91 0.78
N TRP A 852 -43.88 -36.67 -0.33
CA TRP A 852 -44.53 -37.93 -0.56
C TRP A 852 -44.51 -38.95 0.60
N PRO A 853 -43.42 -39.10 1.43
CA PRO A 853 -43.38 -40.14 2.46
C PRO A 853 -44.43 -39.97 3.57
N ARG A 854 -45.01 -38.78 3.69
CA ARG A 854 -46.04 -38.44 4.71
C ARG A 854 -47.37 -38.02 4.11
N LEU A 855 -47.47 -38.02 2.79
CA LEU A 855 -48.62 -37.48 2.07
C LEU A 855 -49.86 -38.36 2.22
N PHE A 856 -49.70 -39.67 2.42
CA PHE A 856 -50.83 -40.64 2.55
C PHE A 856 -51.86 -40.18 3.59
N GLY A 857 -51.40 -39.72 4.79
CA GLY A 857 -52.27 -39.23 5.85
C GLY A 857 -53.03 -37.92 5.51
N HIS A 858 -52.62 -37.25 4.45
CA HIS A 858 -53.16 -35.95 4.01
C HIS A 858 -53.80 -35.96 2.61
N ARG A 859 -53.88 -37.16 1.93
CA ARG A 859 -54.35 -37.32 0.58
C ARG A 859 -55.75 -36.78 0.32
N LEU A 860 -56.66 -36.95 1.32
CA LEU A 860 -58.04 -36.52 1.20
C LEU A 860 -58.18 -35.00 1.05
N GLU A 861 -57.26 -34.20 1.61
CA GLU A 861 -57.28 -32.73 1.47
C GLU A 861 -56.89 -32.33 0.07
N VAL A 862 -55.92 -33.02 -0.57
CA VAL A 862 -55.53 -32.77 -1.95
C VAL A 862 -56.67 -33.19 -2.89
N MET A 863 -57.22 -34.37 -2.64
CA MET A 863 -58.37 -34.89 -3.42
C MET A 863 -59.59 -33.96 -3.33
N LYS A 864 -59.94 -33.44 -2.17
CA LYS A 864 -60.99 -32.46 -1.98
C LYS A 864 -60.74 -31.19 -2.87
N GLY A 865 -59.54 -30.66 -2.83
CA GLY A 865 -59.14 -29.50 -3.63
C GLY A 865 -59.36 -29.77 -5.14
N LEU A 866 -58.86 -30.90 -5.65
CA LEU A 866 -58.92 -31.25 -7.06
C LEU A 866 -60.36 -31.57 -7.52
N THR A 867 -61.09 -32.42 -6.77
CA THR A 867 -62.44 -32.85 -7.17
C THR A 867 -63.49 -31.75 -7.15
N VAL A 868 -63.51 -30.93 -6.09
CA VAL A 868 -64.39 -29.79 -5.98
C VAL A 868 -64.12 -28.74 -7.07
N SER A 869 -62.87 -28.50 -7.35
CA SER A 869 -62.45 -27.52 -8.39
C SER A 869 -62.78 -28.07 -9.79
N TRP A 870 -62.62 -29.38 -10.07
CA TRP A 870 -63.01 -30.00 -11.30
C TRP A 870 -64.50 -29.88 -11.54
N LEU A 871 -65.34 -30.18 -10.53
CA LEU A 871 -66.80 -30.08 -10.65
C LEU A 871 -67.23 -28.64 -10.94
N TYR A 872 -66.56 -27.59 -10.36
CA TYR A 872 -66.86 -26.22 -10.71
C TYR A 872 -66.49 -25.84 -12.16
N LEU A 873 -65.44 -26.50 -12.72
CA LEU A 873 -65.06 -26.28 -14.13
C LEU A 873 -66.12 -26.93 -15.05
N GLU A 874 -66.52 -28.17 -14.78
CA GLU A 874 -67.53 -28.92 -15.55
C GLU A 874 -68.91 -28.25 -15.49
N GLU A 875 -69.38 -27.74 -14.35
CA GLU A 875 -70.67 -27.03 -14.23
C GLU A 875 -70.79 -25.81 -15.17
N ARG A 876 -69.70 -25.31 -15.61
CA ARG A 876 -69.68 -24.08 -16.44
C ARG A 876 -69.68 -24.35 -17.96
N GLY A 877 -69.62 -25.64 -18.37
CA GLY A 877 -69.74 -26.09 -19.74
C GLY A 877 -68.51 -25.77 -20.59
N ALA A 878 -68.17 -26.64 -21.52
CA ALA A 878 -67.11 -26.46 -22.47
C ALA A 878 -67.37 -25.27 -23.40
N GLY A 879 -67.15 -24.03 -22.93
CA GLY A 879 -66.98 -22.94 -23.83
C GLY A 879 -65.71 -23.17 -24.61
N ASN A 880 -65.71 -22.82 -25.90
CA ASN A 880 -64.59 -22.99 -26.85
C ASN A 880 -63.32 -22.18 -26.47
N ASP A 881 -62.88 -22.22 -25.19
CA ASP A 881 -61.76 -21.49 -24.64
C ASP A 881 -60.58 -22.43 -24.52
N ALA A 882 -59.51 -22.19 -25.30
CA ALA A 882 -58.26 -22.94 -25.22
C ALA A 882 -57.68 -22.93 -23.77
N ASP A 883 -58.02 -21.90 -23.00
CA ASP A 883 -57.61 -21.72 -21.59
C ASP A 883 -58.23 -22.75 -20.62
N HIS A 884 -59.42 -23.27 -20.97
CA HIS A 884 -60.12 -24.31 -20.19
C HIS A 884 -59.44 -25.67 -20.28
N GLY A 885 -58.97 -26.02 -21.47
CA GLY A 885 -58.29 -27.29 -21.72
C GLY A 885 -56.95 -27.37 -20.98
N GLU A 886 -56.15 -26.30 -20.96
CA GLU A 886 -54.85 -26.24 -20.25
C GLU A 886 -54.99 -26.47 -18.74
N VAL A 887 -56.01 -25.88 -18.12
CA VAL A 887 -56.28 -26.06 -16.67
C VAL A 887 -56.75 -27.49 -16.40
N GLN A 888 -57.61 -28.05 -17.20
CA GLN A 888 -58.05 -29.43 -17.04
C GLN A 888 -56.89 -30.44 -17.17
N GLU A 889 -56.01 -30.24 -18.19
CA GLU A 889 -54.82 -31.07 -18.36
C GLU A 889 -53.89 -31.04 -17.18
N LEU A 890 -53.64 -29.81 -16.59
CA LEU A 890 -52.80 -29.68 -15.42
C LEU A 890 -53.43 -30.28 -14.17
N MET A 891 -54.73 -30.25 -14.02
CA MET A 891 -55.46 -30.94 -12.91
C MET A 891 -55.32 -32.44 -13.02
N VAL A 892 -55.50 -33.00 -14.20
CA VAL A 892 -55.31 -34.44 -14.44
C VAL A 892 -53.87 -34.86 -14.17
N GLU A 893 -52.90 -34.04 -14.64
CA GLU A 893 -51.48 -34.30 -14.34
C GLU A 893 -51.22 -34.26 -12.81
N THR A 894 -51.85 -33.33 -12.08
CA THR A 894 -51.68 -33.27 -10.61
C THR A 894 -52.26 -34.46 -9.92
N ALA A 895 -53.43 -35.02 -10.43
CA ALA A 895 -54.01 -36.25 -9.93
C ALA A 895 -53.11 -37.44 -10.21
N ARG A 896 -52.48 -37.55 -11.41
CA ARG A 896 -51.49 -38.57 -11.77
C ARG A 896 -50.27 -38.52 -10.83
N VAL A 897 -49.72 -37.31 -10.58
CA VAL A 897 -48.57 -37.12 -9.66
C VAL A 897 -48.93 -37.55 -8.25
N LEU A 898 -50.13 -37.23 -7.78
CA LEU A 898 -50.62 -37.70 -6.49
C LEU A 898 -50.69 -39.23 -6.42
N HIS A 899 -51.27 -39.87 -7.42
CA HIS A 899 -51.39 -41.32 -7.49
C HIS A 899 -49.99 -41.99 -7.51
N ALA A 900 -49.08 -41.54 -8.33
CA ALA A 900 -47.70 -42.04 -8.43
C ALA A 900 -46.92 -41.87 -7.10
N ALA A 901 -47.21 -40.83 -6.31
CA ALA A 901 -46.60 -40.60 -5.01
C ALA A 901 -47.09 -41.54 -3.92
N MET A 902 -48.23 -42.20 -4.09
CA MET A 902 -48.84 -43.08 -3.09
C MET A 902 -48.34 -44.52 -3.16
N GLY A 903 -47.76 -44.97 -4.26
CA GLY A 903 -47.28 -46.35 -4.47
C GLY A 903 -48.42 -47.33 -4.76
N GLU A 904 -48.13 -48.64 -4.75
CA GLU A 904 -49.05 -49.73 -5.12
C GLU A 904 -50.13 -49.98 -4.04
N GLU A 905 -50.83 -48.96 -3.55
CA GLU A 905 -51.92 -49.16 -2.57
C GLU A 905 -53.26 -49.14 -3.28
N ASP A 906 -53.91 -50.33 -3.46
CA ASP A 906 -55.28 -50.56 -3.95
C ASP A 906 -56.34 -49.63 -3.32
N LEU A 907 -56.09 -49.12 -2.12
CA LEU A 907 -56.98 -48.23 -1.40
C LEU A 907 -57.33 -46.95 -2.14
N LEU A 908 -56.39 -46.36 -2.92
CA LEU A 908 -56.61 -45.09 -3.63
C LEU A 908 -57.52 -45.32 -4.87
N VAL A 909 -57.34 -46.43 -5.52
CA VAL A 909 -58.18 -46.82 -6.69
C VAL A 909 -59.64 -47.05 -6.25
N ASP A 910 -59.88 -47.67 -5.08
CA ASP A 910 -61.21 -47.84 -4.57
C ASP A 910 -61.83 -46.49 -4.12
N GLU A 911 -61.05 -45.56 -3.57
CA GLU A 911 -61.52 -44.18 -3.27
C GLU A 911 -61.89 -43.43 -4.58
N TYR A 912 -61.13 -43.62 -5.66
CA TYR A 912 -61.42 -43.02 -6.98
C TYR A 912 -62.72 -43.59 -7.60
N LYS A 913 -62.98 -44.91 -7.53
CA LYS A 913 -64.22 -45.54 -7.97
C LYS A 913 -65.41 -44.96 -7.22
N LEU A 914 -65.32 -44.85 -5.87
CA LEU A 914 -66.40 -44.27 -5.07
C LEU A 914 -66.72 -42.83 -5.41
N LEU A 915 -65.70 -42.04 -5.73
CA LEU A 915 -65.87 -40.63 -6.13
C LEU A 915 -66.54 -40.54 -7.53
N ILE A 916 -66.10 -41.37 -8.46
CA ILE A 916 -66.74 -41.42 -9.84
C ILE A 916 -68.18 -41.96 -9.75
N GLU A 917 -68.46 -42.92 -8.88
CA GLU A 917 -69.83 -43.39 -8.61
C GLU A 917 -70.73 -42.29 -8.00
N ALA A 918 -70.13 -41.44 -7.13
CA ALA A 918 -70.85 -40.34 -6.52
C ALA A 918 -71.18 -39.22 -7.49
N ASP A 919 -70.22 -38.90 -8.42
CA ASP A 919 -70.44 -37.96 -9.50
C ASP A 919 -69.66 -38.33 -10.78
N GLY A 920 -70.35 -38.81 -11.79
CA GLY A 920 -69.77 -39.26 -13.04
C GLY A 920 -68.93 -38.24 -13.83
N ARG A 921 -69.06 -36.96 -13.55
CA ARG A 921 -68.25 -35.88 -14.15
C ARG A 921 -66.78 -36.00 -13.72
N LEU A 922 -66.47 -36.68 -12.58
CA LEU A 922 -65.13 -36.91 -12.13
C LEU A 922 -64.39 -37.97 -12.94
N ALA A 923 -65.07 -38.68 -13.85
CA ALA A 923 -64.39 -39.64 -14.73
C ALA A 923 -63.33 -38.96 -15.61
N GLY A 924 -63.51 -37.71 -16.04
CA GLY A 924 -62.53 -36.96 -16.81
C GLY A 924 -61.26 -36.64 -16.02
N LEU A 925 -61.35 -36.42 -14.69
CA LEU A 925 -60.25 -36.17 -13.81
C LEU A 925 -59.51 -37.46 -13.38
N LEU A 926 -60.24 -38.48 -12.99
CA LEU A 926 -59.69 -39.64 -12.28
C LEU A 926 -59.63 -40.90 -13.16
N GLY A 927 -60.37 -40.97 -14.27
CA GLY A 927 -60.44 -42.16 -15.15
C GLY A 927 -59.12 -42.46 -15.85
N GLY A 928 -58.45 -41.43 -16.36
CA GLY A 928 -57.13 -41.54 -17.02
C GLY A 928 -55.99 -41.83 -16.06
N VAL A 929 -56.22 -41.76 -14.71
CA VAL A 929 -55.22 -42.13 -13.70
C VAL A 929 -55.31 -43.64 -13.40
N MET A 930 -56.51 -44.23 -13.49
CA MET A 930 -56.75 -45.68 -13.26
C MET A 930 -56.36 -46.56 -14.44
N GLU A 931 -56.18 -46.01 -15.66
CA GLU A 931 -55.72 -46.73 -16.85
C GLU A 931 -54.19 -46.90 -16.94
N MET A 932 -53.46 -46.41 -16.00
CA MET A 932 -51.98 -46.51 -15.93
C MET A 932 -51.45 -47.75 -15.19
N GLU A 933 -52.30 -48.66 -14.69
CA GLU A 933 -51.96 -50.01 -14.29
C GLU A 933 -51.94 -50.90 -15.58
#